data_92c0e08efe220ab1ef88e3db4eac4f02
#
_entry.id   92c0e08efe220ab1ef88e3db4eac4f02
#
_cell.length_a   1.000
_cell.length_b   1.000
_cell.length_c   1.000
_cell.angle_alpha   90.00
_cell.angle_beta   90.00
_cell.angle_gamma   90.00
#
_symmetry.space_group_name_H-M   'P 1'
#
loop_
_entity.id
_entity.type
_entity.pdbx_description
1 polymer ?
#
loop_
_entity_poly.entity_id
_entity_poly.type
_entity_poly.pdbx_seq_one_letter_code
_entity_poly.pdbx_strand_id
1 'polypeptide(L)'
;MKFKNGHWVVKQEFEPLYACETVRAEKMGQALKLLIATKHISGRGDTQTPVLGAKVFSPAEGVIGVTLWHHRGTLQKGPRFELTPDGSCPEIRVEEDAAYVKNGGLTARISLKENDWRIDFLGENGRYTGDGFRMMGHMRRRDTGEGYMVQQLELDVGECVYGLGERFTAFVKNGQRVDMWNGDGGSCSELAYKNVPFYMTNRGYGVLVDDAGDVSFEVASEQVERVQFSVQAEQMTYYVFAGPTPKEVLRRYTALTGRPALLPAWSFGLWLSTSFTTDYDEKTTSSFIEGMARRNIPLNVFHYDCFWMKGFNWCDFEWDQAMFPDPEGMLRRYHDRGLKISAWINPYVAQASPLFDEGLEKGYFLKKENGDVWQSDLWQGGLAVVDFTNPAARDWYCGHLRRILEMGVDAFKTDFGERIPVRGIRYFDGSDPVRMHNYYTYLYNQAVREVVCQVKGGDQAVLFARSATAGSQKMPLHWGGDNFATYVSMAETLRAGLSLASCGFGFWSHDISGFESTAPAHVYKRWCQFGLLSSHSRLHGSQSYRVPWLFDEEACVVLSKFTRLKCRLMPYLYQKAAEATETGTPVMRPMYMEFPEDPACDTLDRQYMLGEALLVAPVFREDGRVDYYLPAGKWTHLLDGRVVAGGRWMRETYDFLSLPLWVRENTAVPMGSREDTAEYDFEKNVEVRCYQVKTPVQVTVPDVHGRPALTLDLRREGEKLVCAARGGKEYTIIDIREE
;
A
#
# COMPACT_ATOMS: atom_id res chain seq x y z
N MET A 1 4.19 20.25 9.20
CA MET A 1 4.90 21.57 9.32
C MET A 1 5.02 21.96 10.78
N LYS A 2 6.18 22.49 11.20
CA LYS A 2 6.40 22.95 12.59
C LYS A 2 6.04 24.42 12.75
N PHE A 3 5.14 24.73 13.68
CA PHE A 3 4.65 26.08 13.98
C PHE A 3 5.27 26.70 15.23
N LYS A 4 5.93 25.89 16.07
CA LYS A 4 6.49 26.33 17.34
C LYS A 4 8.01 26.23 17.38
N ASN A 5 8.62 27.05 18.22
CA ASN A 5 9.99 26.94 18.68
C ASN A 5 9.96 26.42 20.13
N GLY A 6 10.20 25.12 20.31
CA GLY A 6 10.01 24.45 21.58
C GLY A 6 8.52 24.34 21.96
N HIS A 7 8.23 24.28 23.28
CA HIS A 7 6.90 23.91 23.75
C HIS A 7 5.88 25.11 23.68
N TRP A 8 6.32 26.32 23.98
CA TRP A 8 5.40 27.47 24.22
C TRP A 8 5.37 28.51 23.10
N VAL A 9 6.49 28.72 22.44
CA VAL A 9 6.68 29.86 21.55
C VAL A 9 6.26 29.54 20.14
N VAL A 10 5.18 30.17 19.68
CA VAL A 10 4.82 30.15 18.25
C VAL A 10 5.84 30.98 17.49
N LYS A 11 6.27 30.48 16.32
CA LYS A 11 7.19 31.18 15.43
C LYS A 11 6.59 32.52 14.99
N GLN A 12 7.42 33.55 14.87
CA GLN A 12 6.98 34.95 14.62
C GLN A 12 6.21 35.11 13.30
N GLU A 13 6.50 34.25 12.31
CA GLU A 13 5.81 34.26 11.03
C GLU A 13 4.35 33.78 11.09
N PHE A 14 3.91 33.19 12.23
CA PHE A 14 2.55 32.66 12.38
C PHE A 14 1.75 33.44 13.44
N GLU A 15 0.45 33.53 13.15
CA GLU A 15 -0.56 34.04 14.08
C GLU A 15 -1.55 32.90 14.38
N PRO A 16 -1.58 32.41 15.63
CA PRO A 16 -2.42 31.27 16.00
C PRO A 16 -3.83 31.72 16.42
N LEU A 17 -4.83 30.96 16.02
CA LEU A 17 -6.19 30.96 16.57
C LEU A 17 -6.44 29.56 17.14
N TYR A 18 -6.26 29.36 18.43
CA TYR A 18 -6.51 28.08 19.09
C TYR A 18 -7.95 27.94 19.57
N ALA A 19 -8.52 26.77 19.53
CA ALA A 19 -9.76 26.43 20.22
C ALA A 19 -9.59 26.61 21.72
N CYS A 20 -10.56 27.29 22.35
CA CYS A 20 -10.57 27.58 23.78
C CYS A 20 -11.75 26.90 24.49
N GLU A 21 -12.96 27.06 23.96
CA GLU A 21 -14.18 26.46 24.53
C GLU A 21 -15.28 26.27 23.47
N THR A 22 -16.18 25.33 23.70
CA THR A 22 -17.38 25.13 22.89
C THR A 22 -18.50 26.04 23.35
N VAL A 23 -18.83 27.06 22.55
CA VAL A 23 -19.91 28.01 22.85
C VAL A 23 -21.29 27.43 22.54
N ARG A 24 -21.37 26.55 21.52
CA ARG A 24 -22.63 25.98 21.08
C ARG A 24 -22.39 24.56 20.49
N ALA A 25 -23.24 23.66 20.90
CA ALA A 25 -23.30 22.30 20.34
C ALA A 25 -24.74 22.00 19.90
N GLU A 26 -24.93 21.71 18.62
CA GLU A 26 -26.25 21.48 18.04
C GLU A 26 -26.28 20.19 17.24
N LYS A 27 -27.26 19.32 17.52
CA LYS A 27 -27.54 18.15 16.68
C LYS A 27 -28.18 18.59 15.37
N MET A 28 -27.54 18.28 14.25
CA MET A 28 -28.02 18.57 12.90
C MET A 28 -28.08 17.27 12.07
N GLY A 29 -29.25 16.64 12.02
CA GLY A 29 -29.43 15.33 11.39
C GLY A 29 -28.54 14.29 12.09
N GLN A 30 -27.63 13.66 11.35
CA GLN A 30 -26.69 12.63 11.82
C GLN A 30 -25.30 13.20 12.20
N ALA A 31 -25.23 14.49 12.51
CA ALA A 31 -23.99 15.14 12.91
C ALA A 31 -24.21 16.09 14.09
N LEU A 32 -23.14 16.30 14.86
CA LEU A 32 -23.03 17.32 15.87
C LEU A 32 -22.24 18.50 15.30
N LYS A 33 -22.84 19.69 15.29
CA LYS A 33 -22.17 20.93 14.86
C LYS A 33 -21.77 21.74 16.07
N LEU A 34 -20.55 22.24 16.07
CA LEU A 34 -19.95 23.01 17.16
C LEU A 34 -19.59 24.42 16.68
N LEU A 35 -19.83 25.42 17.53
CA LEU A 35 -19.25 26.75 17.46
C LEU A 35 -18.22 26.87 18.59
N ILE A 36 -16.98 27.20 18.25
CA ILE A 36 -15.84 27.15 19.14
C ILE A 36 -15.23 28.53 19.21
N ALA A 37 -15.15 29.13 20.41
CA ALA A 37 -14.45 30.40 20.62
C ALA A 37 -12.94 30.18 20.72
N THR A 38 -12.18 31.18 20.31
CA THR A 38 -10.71 31.21 20.42
C THR A 38 -10.19 31.89 21.68
N LYS A 39 -11.10 32.34 22.52
CA LYS A 39 -10.87 32.86 23.90
C LYS A 39 -12.08 32.53 24.77
N HIS A 40 -11.92 32.60 26.07
CA HIS A 40 -13.04 32.46 27.01
C HIS A 40 -14.09 33.56 26.81
N ILE A 41 -15.38 33.20 26.87
CA ILE A 41 -16.53 34.07 26.67
C ILE A 41 -17.21 34.31 28.02
N SER A 42 -16.84 35.38 28.70
CA SER A 42 -17.42 35.77 29.99
C SER A 42 -18.66 36.64 29.85
N GLY A 43 -18.87 37.27 28.69
CA GLY A 43 -20.01 38.17 28.45
C GLY A 43 -20.20 38.50 26.97
N ARG A 44 -21.28 39.26 26.66
CA ARG A 44 -21.63 39.61 25.27
C ARG A 44 -20.56 40.37 24.51
N GLY A 45 -19.72 41.15 25.17
CA GLY A 45 -18.58 41.87 24.56
C GLY A 45 -17.51 40.92 24.04
N ASP A 46 -17.36 39.75 24.63
CA ASP A 46 -16.39 38.73 24.22
C ASP A 46 -16.78 38.00 22.94
N THR A 47 -18.04 38.10 22.51
CA THR A 47 -18.51 37.48 21.24
C THR A 47 -17.92 38.15 19.99
N GLN A 48 -17.26 39.32 20.11
CA GLN A 48 -16.46 39.94 19.06
C GLN A 48 -15.06 39.33 19.01
N THR A 49 -14.97 38.03 18.71
CA THR A 49 -13.74 37.28 18.64
C THR A 49 -13.76 36.34 17.43
N PRO A 50 -12.59 35.99 16.86
CA PRO A 50 -12.54 34.90 15.88
C PRO A 50 -13.12 33.64 16.46
N VAL A 51 -13.80 32.87 15.61
CA VAL A 51 -14.39 31.58 15.96
C VAL A 51 -13.93 30.50 15.01
N LEU A 52 -13.83 29.29 15.52
CA LEU A 52 -13.66 28.06 14.74
C LEU A 52 -14.97 27.30 14.74
N GLY A 53 -15.12 26.38 13.83
CA GLY A 53 -16.25 25.46 13.81
C GLY A 53 -15.80 24.04 13.65
N ALA A 54 -16.63 23.13 14.14
CA ALA A 54 -16.45 21.71 13.88
C ALA A 54 -17.78 21.02 13.56
N LYS A 55 -17.68 19.93 12.80
CA LYS A 55 -18.76 18.97 12.56
C LYS A 55 -18.22 17.59 12.92
N VAL A 56 -18.83 16.95 13.93
CA VAL A 56 -18.51 15.59 14.34
C VAL A 56 -19.61 14.67 13.85
N PHE A 57 -19.26 13.61 13.13
CA PHE A 57 -20.21 12.69 12.48
C PHE A 57 -19.59 11.30 12.37
N SER A 58 -20.35 10.32 11.88
CA SER A 58 -19.82 8.99 11.63
C SER A 58 -20.25 8.53 10.24
N PRO A 59 -19.30 8.15 9.37
CA PRO A 59 -19.60 7.58 8.06
C PRO A 59 -19.84 6.05 8.11
N ALA A 60 -19.35 5.37 9.16
CA ALA A 60 -19.41 3.92 9.29
C ALA A 60 -19.24 3.49 10.75
N GLU A 61 -19.65 2.26 11.07
CA GLU A 61 -19.49 1.70 12.41
C GLU A 61 -18.02 1.66 12.83
N GLY A 62 -17.72 2.18 14.02
CA GLY A 62 -16.38 2.29 14.59
C GLY A 62 -15.49 3.33 13.91
N VAL A 63 -16.09 4.27 13.16
CA VAL A 63 -15.41 5.38 12.52
C VAL A 63 -16.07 6.70 12.87
N ILE A 64 -15.29 7.66 13.37
CA ILE A 64 -15.75 9.03 13.64
C ILE A 64 -15.02 9.99 12.73
N GLY A 65 -15.77 10.83 12.01
CA GLY A 65 -15.26 11.92 11.20
C GLY A 65 -15.36 13.24 11.92
N VAL A 66 -14.33 14.09 11.80
CA VAL A 66 -14.30 15.45 12.31
C VAL A 66 -13.91 16.38 11.17
N THR A 67 -14.80 17.31 10.82
CA THR A 67 -14.49 18.41 9.91
C THR A 67 -14.30 19.68 10.72
N LEU A 68 -13.16 20.32 10.57
CA LEU A 68 -12.79 21.57 11.22
C LEU A 68 -12.75 22.70 10.19
N TRP A 69 -13.12 23.92 10.58
CA TRP A 69 -12.98 25.10 9.71
C TRP A 69 -12.76 26.38 10.49
N HIS A 70 -12.06 27.32 9.84
CA HIS A 70 -12.01 28.74 10.24
C HIS A 70 -13.03 29.53 9.40
N HIS A 71 -12.86 29.62 8.08
CA HIS A 71 -13.78 30.30 7.17
C HIS A 71 -14.53 29.28 6.30
N ARG A 72 -15.87 29.42 6.24
CA ARG A 72 -16.74 28.52 5.44
C ARG A 72 -16.96 28.97 4.00
N GLY A 73 -16.62 30.23 3.69
CA GLY A 73 -16.85 30.81 2.36
C GLY A 73 -15.83 30.40 1.30
N THR A 74 -14.75 29.71 1.68
CA THR A 74 -13.74 29.27 0.75
C THR A 74 -14.27 28.16 -0.16
N LEU A 75 -14.16 28.35 -1.45
CA LEU A 75 -14.53 27.36 -2.44
C LEU A 75 -13.61 26.15 -2.33
N GLN A 76 -14.19 24.99 -2.00
CA GLN A 76 -13.48 23.73 -1.94
C GLN A 76 -13.37 23.14 -3.35
N LYS A 77 -12.21 23.31 -4.00
CA LYS A 77 -11.90 22.64 -5.27
C LYS A 77 -11.44 21.22 -4.99
N GLY A 78 -11.91 20.25 -5.80
CA GLY A 78 -11.42 18.87 -5.74
C GLY A 78 -9.95 18.75 -6.17
N PRO A 79 -9.43 17.52 -6.17
CA PRO A 79 -10.12 16.26 -5.86
C PRO A 79 -10.27 15.98 -4.36
N ARG A 80 -11.09 14.95 -4.06
CA ARG A 80 -11.24 14.36 -2.72
C ARG A 80 -11.13 12.85 -2.85
N PHE A 81 -10.76 12.17 -1.77
CA PHE A 81 -10.78 10.70 -1.76
C PHE A 81 -12.20 10.16 -1.90
N GLU A 82 -12.33 9.08 -2.64
CA GLU A 82 -13.61 8.35 -2.74
C GLU A 82 -13.80 7.51 -1.48
N LEU A 83 -14.85 7.83 -0.73
CA LEU A 83 -15.21 7.13 0.50
C LEU A 83 -16.56 6.47 0.35
N THR A 84 -16.73 5.27 0.92
CA THR A 84 -17.96 4.48 0.87
C THR A 84 -18.54 4.32 2.28
N PRO A 85 -19.45 5.22 2.72
CA PRO A 85 -20.14 5.07 3.99
C PRO A 85 -21.00 3.79 4.03
N ASP A 86 -21.13 3.17 5.20
CA ASP A 86 -21.93 1.94 5.38
C ASP A 86 -23.41 2.18 5.65
N GLY A 87 -23.84 3.46 5.76
CA GLY A 87 -25.21 3.85 6.05
C GLY A 87 -25.61 3.73 7.52
N SER A 88 -24.73 3.33 8.42
CA SER A 88 -24.99 3.31 9.85
C SER A 88 -25.23 4.72 10.41
N CYS A 89 -26.04 4.82 11.46
CA CYS A 89 -26.43 6.09 12.06
C CYS A 89 -25.81 6.23 13.46
N PRO A 90 -25.06 7.32 13.73
CA PRO A 90 -24.52 7.54 15.06
C PRO A 90 -25.60 7.94 16.07
N GLU A 91 -25.41 7.50 17.30
CA GLU A 91 -26.12 8.05 18.46
C GLU A 91 -25.48 9.39 18.84
N ILE A 92 -26.28 10.46 18.91
CA ILE A 92 -25.80 11.81 19.29
C ILE A 92 -26.57 12.27 20.52
N ARG A 93 -25.83 12.58 21.60
CA ARG A 93 -26.36 13.13 22.85
C ARG A 93 -25.65 14.45 23.17
N VAL A 94 -26.39 15.41 23.69
CA VAL A 94 -25.88 16.66 24.21
C VAL A 94 -26.36 16.78 25.65
N GLU A 95 -25.43 16.85 26.60
CA GLU A 95 -25.64 16.95 28.03
C GLU A 95 -25.11 18.32 28.53
N GLU A 96 -25.20 18.60 29.79
CA GLU A 96 -24.79 19.91 30.36
C GLU A 96 -23.31 20.18 30.15
N ASP A 97 -22.43 19.23 30.46
CA ASP A 97 -20.97 19.38 30.48
C ASP A 97 -20.26 18.71 29.26
N ALA A 98 -20.96 17.94 28.46
CA ALA A 98 -20.39 17.20 27.35
C ALA A 98 -21.39 16.83 26.26
N ALA A 99 -20.88 16.70 25.03
CA ALA A 99 -21.62 16.11 23.91
C ALA A 99 -20.94 14.84 23.41
N TYR A 100 -21.73 13.92 22.84
CA TYR A 100 -21.27 12.60 22.42
C TYR A 100 -21.75 12.28 21.02
N VAL A 101 -20.85 11.71 20.23
CA VAL A 101 -21.18 11.06 18.94
C VAL A 101 -20.63 9.64 19.00
N LYS A 102 -21.52 8.64 19.01
CA LYS A 102 -21.16 7.22 19.15
C LYS A 102 -21.62 6.44 17.95
N ASN A 103 -20.75 5.58 17.42
CA ASN A 103 -21.14 4.56 16.45
C ASN A 103 -20.32 3.28 16.67
N GLY A 104 -21.02 2.15 16.93
CA GLY A 104 -20.39 0.91 17.34
C GLY A 104 -19.56 1.08 18.62
N GLY A 105 -18.34 0.54 18.62
CA GLY A 105 -17.42 0.61 19.74
C GLY A 105 -16.63 1.93 19.90
N LEU A 106 -16.89 2.96 19.05
CA LEU A 106 -16.16 4.24 19.10
C LEU A 106 -17.10 5.40 19.50
N THR A 107 -16.65 6.23 20.42
CA THR A 107 -17.36 7.42 20.89
C THR A 107 -16.43 8.63 20.85
N ALA A 108 -16.83 9.72 20.19
CA ALA A 108 -16.24 11.03 20.39
C ALA A 108 -16.99 11.73 21.53
N ARG A 109 -16.26 12.15 22.57
CA ARG A 109 -16.74 12.98 23.69
C ARG A 109 -16.17 14.37 23.55
N ILE A 110 -17.02 15.38 23.48
CA ILE A 110 -16.64 16.79 23.36
C ILE A 110 -16.97 17.51 24.65
N SER A 111 -16.01 18.24 25.23
CA SER A 111 -16.25 19.06 26.42
C SER A 111 -17.13 20.28 26.06
N LEU A 112 -18.13 20.56 26.89
CA LEU A 112 -18.95 21.77 26.85
C LEU A 112 -18.67 22.70 28.06
N LYS A 113 -17.64 22.39 28.84
CA LYS A 113 -17.24 23.22 30.00
C LYS A 113 -16.58 24.49 29.54
N GLU A 114 -16.75 25.54 30.34
CA GLU A 114 -16.11 26.82 30.13
C GLU A 114 -14.59 26.69 30.14
N ASN A 115 -13.93 27.37 29.21
CA ASN A 115 -12.47 27.43 29.07
C ASN A 115 -11.79 26.04 28.97
N ASP A 116 -12.51 25.03 28.48
CA ASP A 116 -12.04 23.63 28.34
C ASP A 116 -12.41 23.04 26.97
N TRP A 117 -11.69 23.47 25.91
CA TRP A 117 -11.76 22.78 24.63
C TRP A 117 -11.11 21.40 24.76
N ARG A 118 -11.89 20.36 24.44
CA ARG A 118 -11.40 18.98 24.41
C ARG A 118 -12.29 18.11 23.54
N ILE A 119 -11.68 17.23 22.75
CA ILE A 119 -12.32 16.06 22.13
C ILE A 119 -11.56 14.80 22.50
N ASP A 120 -12.24 13.78 23.04
CA ASP A 120 -11.69 12.47 23.37
C ASP A 120 -12.33 11.42 22.49
N PHE A 121 -11.53 10.48 21.97
CA PHE A 121 -11.98 9.30 21.27
C PHE A 121 -11.87 8.10 22.19
N LEU A 122 -13.03 7.54 22.53
CA LEU A 122 -13.19 6.50 23.57
C LEU A 122 -13.62 5.20 22.92
N GLY A 123 -12.96 4.10 23.29
CA GLY A 123 -13.33 2.74 22.96
C GLY A 123 -13.91 1.99 24.16
N GLU A 124 -14.15 0.69 24.00
CA GLU A 124 -14.66 -0.17 25.07
C GLU A 124 -13.65 -0.30 26.22
N ASN A 125 -12.35 -0.29 25.92
CA ASN A 125 -11.27 -0.45 26.90
C ASN A 125 -10.68 0.88 27.41
N GLY A 126 -11.33 2.00 27.10
CA GLY A 126 -10.88 3.32 27.54
C GLY A 126 -10.62 4.31 26.41
N ARG A 127 -9.79 5.29 26.68
CA ARG A 127 -9.46 6.37 25.74
C ARG A 127 -8.36 5.91 24.78
N TYR A 128 -8.61 6.05 23.47
CA TYR A 128 -7.59 5.84 22.45
C TYR A 128 -6.66 7.05 22.29
N THR A 129 -7.25 8.22 22.05
CA THR A 129 -6.54 9.48 21.83
C THR A 129 -7.51 10.65 22.02
N GLY A 130 -7.04 11.85 21.86
CA GLY A 130 -7.84 13.07 21.87
C GLY A 130 -6.99 14.32 21.76
N ASP A 131 -7.64 15.48 21.86
CA ASP A 131 -6.97 16.76 21.91
C ASP A 131 -7.32 17.53 23.18
N GLY A 132 -6.76 18.73 23.32
CA GLY A 132 -7.02 19.62 24.44
C GLY A 132 -6.39 20.99 24.21
N PHE A 133 -5.89 21.55 25.28
CA PHE A 133 -5.35 22.92 25.29
C PHE A 133 -4.30 23.15 24.18
N ARG A 134 -4.61 24.13 23.28
CA ARG A 134 -3.76 24.54 22.14
C ARG A 134 -3.37 23.42 21.18
N MET A 135 -4.25 22.46 20.98
CA MET A 135 -4.00 21.30 20.09
C MET A 135 -4.77 21.39 18.77
N MET A 136 -5.90 22.10 18.74
CA MET A 136 -6.69 22.36 17.54
C MET A 136 -6.69 23.87 17.26
N GLY A 137 -6.53 24.25 15.97
CA GLY A 137 -6.55 25.66 15.62
C GLY A 137 -6.30 25.95 14.15
N HIS A 138 -6.21 27.26 13.88
CA HIS A 138 -5.85 27.81 12.59
C HIS A 138 -4.57 28.67 12.76
N MET A 139 -3.59 28.44 11.89
CA MET A 139 -2.33 29.18 11.85
C MET A 139 -2.30 30.05 10.61
N ARG A 140 -2.35 31.38 10.79
CA ARG A 140 -2.22 32.32 9.68
C ARG A 140 -0.77 32.72 9.50
N ARG A 141 -0.24 32.64 8.32
CA ARG A 141 1.09 33.11 7.97
C ARG A 141 1.03 34.64 7.72
N ARG A 142 1.86 35.42 8.45
CA ARG A 142 1.77 36.87 8.46
C ARG A 142 2.23 37.54 7.15
N ASP A 143 3.24 36.97 6.51
CA ASP A 143 3.85 37.48 5.28
C ASP A 143 3.01 37.25 4.04
N THR A 144 2.40 36.04 3.92
CA THR A 144 1.62 35.63 2.73
C THR A 144 0.11 35.70 2.96
N GLY A 145 -0.35 35.75 4.23
CA GLY A 145 -1.76 35.63 4.60
C GLY A 145 -2.34 34.22 4.48
N GLU A 146 -1.53 33.22 4.10
CA GLU A 146 -1.95 31.83 3.98
C GLU A 146 -2.39 31.26 5.33
N GLY A 147 -3.45 30.47 5.31
CA GLY A 147 -4.01 29.81 6.48
C GLY A 147 -3.74 28.28 6.48
N TYR A 148 -3.51 27.74 7.66
CA TYR A 148 -3.31 26.32 7.88
C TYR A 148 -4.26 25.83 8.97
N MET A 149 -5.14 24.87 8.66
CA MET A 149 -5.84 24.11 9.70
C MET A 149 -4.87 23.12 10.33
N VAL A 150 -4.88 23.08 11.66
CA VAL A 150 -3.96 22.24 12.46
C VAL A 150 -4.75 21.45 13.49
N GLN A 151 -4.45 20.15 13.58
CA GLN A 151 -4.93 19.27 14.63
C GLN A 151 -3.75 18.52 15.24
N GLN A 152 -3.75 18.35 16.54
CA GLN A 152 -2.85 17.47 17.27
C GLN A 152 -3.69 16.42 18.01
N LEU A 153 -3.21 15.18 18.03
CA LEU A 153 -3.79 14.09 18.81
C LEU A 153 -2.71 13.52 19.72
N GLU A 154 -3.08 13.28 20.98
CA GLU A 154 -2.16 12.78 22.00
C GLU A 154 -1.74 11.34 21.73
N LEU A 155 -0.49 11.04 22.06
CA LEU A 155 0.09 9.70 22.11
C LEU A 155 0.26 9.26 23.57
N ASP A 156 0.03 8.00 23.86
CA ASP A 156 0.27 7.39 25.17
C ASP A 156 1.72 6.91 25.30
N VAL A 157 2.10 6.54 26.51
CA VAL A 157 3.44 5.99 26.81
C VAL A 157 3.70 4.72 26.01
N GLY A 158 4.80 4.69 25.26
CA GLY A 158 5.19 3.55 24.43
C GLY A 158 4.34 3.37 23.17
N GLU A 159 3.51 4.35 22.82
CA GLU A 159 2.72 4.28 21.60
C GLU A 159 3.56 4.49 20.35
N CYS A 160 3.50 3.55 19.43
CA CYS A 160 4.19 3.55 18.15
C CYS A 160 3.23 3.89 17.01
N VAL A 161 3.68 4.74 16.08
CA VAL A 161 2.92 5.17 14.89
C VAL A 161 3.50 4.53 13.64
N TYR A 162 2.64 3.97 12.79
CA TYR A 162 2.99 3.25 11.55
C TYR A 162 2.22 3.81 10.35
N GLY A 163 2.68 3.49 9.13
CA GLY A 163 1.97 3.85 7.90
C GLY A 163 2.50 5.13 7.25
N LEU A 164 1.60 6.04 6.84
CA LEU A 164 1.88 7.25 6.07
C LEU A 164 2.43 6.94 4.65
N GLY A 165 2.05 5.80 4.08
CA GLY A 165 2.44 5.33 2.76
C GLY A 165 3.67 4.43 2.76
N GLU A 166 4.30 4.29 1.58
CA GLU A 166 5.51 3.50 1.38
C GLU A 166 6.74 4.29 1.81
N ARG A 167 7.24 4.04 3.02
CA ARG A 167 8.32 4.84 3.60
C ARG A 167 9.59 4.00 3.80
N PHE A 168 10.67 4.42 3.14
CA PHE A 168 12.00 3.81 3.24
C PHE A 168 12.75 4.22 4.52
N THR A 169 12.35 5.33 5.17
CA THR A 169 12.82 5.77 6.48
C THR A 169 12.42 4.82 7.61
N ALA A 170 12.77 5.08 8.86
CA ALA A 170 12.48 4.20 10.00
C ALA A 170 11.02 3.74 10.03
N PHE A 171 10.79 2.48 10.36
CA PHE A 171 9.46 1.83 10.32
C PHE A 171 8.47 2.49 11.28
N VAL A 172 8.86 2.68 12.54
CA VAL A 172 8.11 3.49 13.52
C VAL A 172 8.33 4.96 13.18
N LYS A 173 7.24 5.73 13.04
CA LYS A 173 7.27 7.12 12.56
C LYS A 173 7.53 8.15 13.67
N ASN A 174 7.53 7.74 14.93
CA ASN A 174 7.83 8.61 16.06
C ASN A 174 9.18 9.33 15.87
N GLY A 175 9.19 10.66 16.04
CA GLY A 175 10.35 11.51 15.80
C GLY A 175 10.51 12.00 14.36
N GLN A 176 9.61 11.64 13.44
CA GLN A 176 9.71 12.00 12.01
C GLN A 176 8.70 13.10 11.63
N ARG A 177 9.12 13.92 10.69
CA ARG A 177 8.23 14.72 9.85
C ARG A 177 7.97 13.95 8.55
N VAL A 178 6.72 13.89 8.12
CA VAL A 178 6.31 13.22 6.88
C VAL A 178 5.35 14.13 6.13
N ASP A 179 5.75 14.58 4.95
CA ASP A 179 4.92 15.38 4.06
C ASP A 179 4.31 14.49 2.97
N MET A 180 3.01 14.66 2.70
CA MET A 180 2.29 13.89 1.69
C MET A 180 2.52 14.49 0.31
N TRP A 181 3.62 14.11 -0.35
CA TRP A 181 3.99 14.60 -1.66
C TRP A 181 4.61 13.49 -2.50
N ASN A 182 3.91 13.09 -3.59
CA ASN A 182 4.38 12.04 -4.47
C ASN A 182 5.60 12.51 -5.26
N GLY A 183 6.74 11.92 -4.96
CA GLY A 183 8.03 12.22 -5.57
C GLY A 183 8.76 10.96 -5.99
N ASP A 184 9.61 11.11 -7.00
CA ASP A 184 10.51 10.06 -7.46
C ASP A 184 11.73 10.00 -6.53
N GLY A 185 11.59 9.25 -5.44
CA GLY A 185 12.53 9.28 -4.32
C GLY A 185 13.61 8.20 -4.32
N GLY A 186 13.38 7.09 -5.02
CA GLY A 186 14.21 5.89 -4.87
C GLY A 186 14.13 5.28 -3.47
N SER A 187 14.75 4.12 -3.27
CA SER A 187 14.62 3.38 -2.00
C SER A 187 15.43 3.94 -0.84
N CYS A 188 16.45 4.74 -1.04
CA CYS A 188 17.29 5.30 0.02
C CYS A 188 17.01 6.79 0.28
N SER A 189 15.74 7.20 0.10
CA SER A 189 15.29 8.58 0.23
C SER A 189 14.13 8.71 1.21
N GLU A 190 13.93 9.91 1.76
CA GLU A 190 12.71 10.26 2.52
C GLU A 190 11.49 10.45 1.62
N LEU A 191 11.71 10.71 0.32
CA LEU A 191 10.65 10.83 -0.67
C LEU A 191 9.99 9.48 -0.94
N ALA A 192 8.75 9.50 -1.38
CA ALA A 192 8.01 8.29 -1.67
C ALA A 192 7.15 8.44 -2.92
N TYR A 193 7.04 7.37 -3.69
CA TYR A 193 6.11 7.27 -4.81
C TYR A 193 4.65 7.14 -4.36
N LYS A 194 4.43 6.69 -3.12
CA LYS A 194 3.12 6.36 -2.56
C LYS A 194 2.93 7.06 -1.23
N ASN A 195 2.18 8.14 -1.24
CA ASN A 195 1.84 8.93 -0.07
C ASN A 195 0.38 8.68 0.32
N VAL A 196 0.16 8.14 1.50
CA VAL A 196 -1.17 7.83 2.04
C VAL A 196 -1.31 8.56 3.37
N PRO A 197 -2.20 9.56 3.50
CA PRO A 197 -2.35 10.35 4.72
C PRO A 197 -3.12 9.58 5.81
N PHE A 198 -2.74 8.32 6.01
CA PHE A 198 -3.28 7.42 7.01
C PHE A 198 -2.16 6.83 7.86
N TYR A 199 -2.32 6.94 9.17
CA TYR A 199 -1.48 6.22 10.13
C TYR A 199 -2.31 5.34 11.04
N MET A 200 -1.69 4.33 11.61
CA MET A 200 -2.26 3.53 12.68
C MET A 200 -1.27 3.35 13.83
N THR A 201 -1.75 2.93 14.99
CA THR A 201 -0.93 2.77 16.18
C THR A 201 -1.04 1.35 16.74
N ASN A 202 -0.08 0.97 17.61
CA ASN A 202 -0.16 -0.27 18.39
C ASN A 202 -1.24 -0.24 19.49
N ARG A 203 -1.99 0.88 19.62
CA ARG A 203 -3.09 1.03 20.58
C ARG A 203 -4.48 0.71 20.03
N GLY A 204 -4.58 0.24 18.78
CA GLY A 204 -5.84 -0.19 18.17
C GLY A 204 -6.69 0.96 17.62
N TYR A 205 -6.06 2.01 17.12
CA TYR A 205 -6.73 3.03 16.32
C TYR A 205 -5.86 3.50 15.15
N GLY A 206 -6.50 4.11 14.17
CA GLY A 206 -5.83 4.78 13.05
C GLY A 206 -6.51 6.10 12.71
N VAL A 207 -5.83 6.95 11.96
CA VAL A 207 -6.32 8.28 11.55
C VAL A 207 -6.04 8.51 10.07
N LEU A 208 -7.08 8.86 9.32
CA LEU A 208 -6.98 9.33 7.93
C LEU A 208 -7.25 10.84 7.90
N VAL A 209 -6.36 11.61 7.29
CA VAL A 209 -6.64 13.00 6.92
C VAL A 209 -7.19 13.02 5.49
N ASP A 210 -8.45 13.47 5.33
CA ASP A 210 -9.16 13.47 4.03
C ASP A 210 -8.79 14.72 3.23
N ASP A 211 -7.53 14.79 2.85
CA ASP A 211 -7.02 15.80 1.93
C ASP A 211 -6.00 15.18 0.97
N ALA A 212 -6.23 15.35 -0.33
CA ALA A 212 -5.36 14.81 -1.38
C ALA A 212 -4.13 15.71 -1.65
N GLY A 213 -4.05 16.89 -1.05
CA GLY A 213 -2.94 17.83 -1.20
C GLY A 213 -1.76 17.50 -0.29
N ASP A 214 -0.97 18.53 -0.01
CA ASP A 214 0.20 18.44 0.86
C ASP A 214 -0.23 18.45 2.33
N VAL A 215 -0.48 17.28 2.89
CA VAL A 215 -0.70 17.09 4.32
C VAL A 215 0.63 16.89 5.00
N SER A 216 0.97 17.75 5.97
CA SER A 216 2.21 17.63 6.74
C SER A 216 1.95 16.99 8.09
N PHE A 217 2.64 15.87 8.37
CA PHE A 217 2.62 15.20 9.67
C PHE A 217 3.91 15.48 10.45
N GLU A 218 3.76 15.88 11.71
CA GLU A 218 4.82 15.90 12.72
C GLU A 218 4.49 14.81 13.75
N VAL A 219 5.11 13.64 13.58
CA VAL A 219 4.85 12.49 14.45
C VAL A 219 5.84 12.51 15.61
N ALA A 220 5.39 12.86 16.81
CA ALA A 220 6.25 13.00 17.99
C ALA A 220 7.53 13.84 17.71
N SER A 221 7.45 14.85 16.86
CA SER A 221 8.62 15.62 16.38
C SER A 221 8.56 17.10 16.70
N GLU A 222 7.39 17.78 16.66
CA GLU A 222 7.23 19.12 17.21
C GLU A 222 6.91 19.05 18.71
N GLN A 223 5.98 18.14 19.08
CA GLN A 223 5.65 17.77 20.46
C GLN A 223 5.77 16.26 20.56
N VAL A 224 6.59 15.76 21.47
CA VAL A 224 6.94 14.33 21.52
C VAL A 224 5.81 13.41 21.95
N GLU A 225 4.80 13.98 22.62
CA GLU A 225 3.60 13.28 23.08
C GLU A 225 2.40 13.42 22.12
N ARG A 226 2.62 13.83 20.86
CA ARG A 226 1.52 14.12 19.92
C ARG A 226 1.85 13.76 18.49
N VAL A 227 0.82 13.40 17.73
CA VAL A 227 0.83 13.48 16.27
C VAL A 227 0.14 14.76 15.86
N GLN A 228 0.87 15.67 15.19
CA GLN A 228 0.30 16.86 14.59
C GLN A 228 0.13 16.64 13.10
N PHE A 229 -1.02 17.03 12.56
CA PHE A 229 -1.23 17.12 11.12
C PHE A 229 -1.80 18.47 10.73
N SER A 230 -1.39 18.97 9.57
CA SER A 230 -1.79 20.28 9.08
C SER A 230 -1.98 20.28 7.57
N VAL A 231 -2.93 21.08 7.11
CA VAL A 231 -3.21 21.34 5.69
C VAL A 231 -3.26 22.85 5.44
N GLN A 232 -2.74 23.30 4.30
CA GLN A 232 -2.85 24.70 3.86
C GLN A 232 -4.26 24.95 3.31
N ALA A 233 -5.22 25.14 4.21
CA ALA A 233 -6.62 25.36 3.89
C ALA A 233 -7.36 26.01 5.07
N GLU A 234 -8.56 26.54 4.79
CA GLU A 234 -9.49 27.05 5.79
C GLU A 234 -10.38 25.95 6.40
N GLN A 235 -10.28 24.71 5.88
CA GLN A 235 -11.05 23.57 6.32
C GLN A 235 -10.22 22.30 6.22
N MET A 236 -10.38 21.37 7.17
CA MET A 236 -9.77 20.05 7.18
C MET A 236 -10.75 19.00 7.69
N THR A 237 -10.75 17.81 7.10
CA THR A 237 -11.51 16.65 7.61
C THR A 237 -10.53 15.55 7.96
N TYR A 238 -10.75 14.88 9.09
CA TYR A 238 -10.06 13.64 9.43
C TYR A 238 -11.02 12.62 10.00
N TYR A 239 -10.63 11.34 9.91
CA TYR A 239 -11.39 10.20 10.42
C TYR A 239 -10.56 9.43 11.42
N VAL A 240 -11.16 9.07 12.55
CA VAL A 240 -10.57 8.16 13.54
C VAL A 240 -11.25 6.81 13.39
N PHE A 241 -10.45 5.76 13.22
CA PHE A 241 -10.86 4.37 13.12
C PHE A 241 -10.43 3.66 14.38
N ALA A 242 -11.32 2.91 15.02
CA ALA A 242 -10.98 2.14 16.20
C ALA A 242 -11.21 0.64 15.97
N GLY A 243 -10.44 -0.20 16.64
CA GLY A 243 -10.61 -1.65 16.61
C GLY A 243 -9.79 -2.33 17.70
N PRO A 244 -10.21 -3.51 18.17
CA PRO A 244 -9.49 -4.23 19.22
C PRO A 244 -8.10 -4.71 18.76
N THR A 245 -7.86 -4.78 17.44
CA THR A 245 -6.59 -5.19 16.84
C THR A 245 -6.23 -4.32 15.64
N PRO A 246 -4.95 -4.24 15.25
CA PRO A 246 -4.52 -3.56 14.02
C PRO A 246 -5.25 -4.05 12.77
N LYS A 247 -5.55 -5.35 12.66
CA LYS A 247 -6.33 -5.93 11.56
C LYS A 247 -7.75 -5.36 11.49
N GLU A 248 -8.40 -5.18 12.64
CA GLU A 248 -9.74 -4.59 12.68
C GLU A 248 -9.73 -3.11 12.28
N VAL A 249 -8.70 -2.36 12.66
CA VAL A 249 -8.49 -0.97 12.18
C VAL A 249 -8.39 -0.95 10.65
N LEU A 250 -7.58 -1.83 10.05
CA LEU A 250 -7.46 -1.94 8.59
C LEU A 250 -8.77 -2.39 7.94
N ARG A 251 -9.50 -3.30 8.57
CA ARG A 251 -10.80 -3.76 8.08
C ARG A 251 -11.80 -2.58 7.93
N ARG A 252 -11.85 -1.70 8.91
CA ARG A 252 -12.68 -0.49 8.89
C ARG A 252 -12.17 0.55 7.93
N TYR A 253 -10.87 0.80 7.94
CA TYR A 253 -10.23 1.75 7.03
C TYR A 253 -10.47 1.37 5.56
N THR A 254 -10.20 0.11 5.19
CA THR A 254 -10.36 -0.35 3.82
C THR A 254 -11.84 -0.55 3.42
N ALA A 255 -12.76 -0.78 4.38
CA ALA A 255 -14.18 -0.75 4.10
C ALA A 255 -14.64 0.64 3.64
N LEU A 256 -14.11 1.70 4.25
CA LEU A 256 -14.45 3.07 3.89
C LEU A 256 -13.73 3.56 2.63
N THR A 257 -12.44 3.21 2.44
CA THR A 257 -11.60 3.73 1.37
C THR A 257 -11.47 2.80 0.17
N GLY A 258 -11.94 1.57 0.27
CA GLY A 258 -11.94 0.52 -0.74
C GLY A 258 -11.03 -0.65 -0.41
N ARG A 259 -11.51 -1.86 -0.70
CA ARG A 259 -10.79 -3.12 -0.55
C ARG A 259 -9.89 -3.40 -1.74
N PRO A 260 -8.74 -4.07 -1.55
CA PRO A 260 -7.99 -4.61 -2.67
C PRO A 260 -8.84 -5.57 -3.50
N ALA A 261 -8.78 -5.51 -4.82
CA ALA A 261 -9.40 -6.52 -5.66
C ALA A 261 -8.57 -7.81 -5.65
N LEU A 262 -9.22 -8.98 -5.77
CA LEU A 262 -8.49 -10.24 -5.92
C LEU A 262 -7.77 -10.24 -7.27
N LEU A 263 -6.51 -10.64 -7.25
CA LEU A 263 -5.70 -10.82 -8.44
C LEU A 263 -5.76 -12.28 -8.90
N PRO A 264 -5.69 -12.57 -10.22
CA PRO A 264 -5.67 -13.94 -10.72
C PRO A 264 -4.42 -14.69 -10.25
N ALA A 265 -4.56 -15.99 -10.03
CA ALA A 265 -3.52 -16.84 -9.46
C ALA A 265 -2.20 -16.81 -10.26
N TRP A 266 -2.27 -16.72 -11.60
CA TRP A 266 -1.09 -16.63 -12.45
C TRP A 266 -0.17 -15.44 -12.11
N SER A 267 -0.74 -14.34 -11.60
CA SER A 267 0.02 -13.12 -11.28
C SER A 267 0.97 -13.29 -10.10
N PHE A 268 0.70 -14.26 -9.22
CA PHE A 268 1.56 -14.58 -8.06
C PHE A 268 2.82 -15.35 -8.44
N GLY A 269 2.88 -15.91 -9.65
CA GLY A 269 4.05 -16.58 -10.16
C GLY A 269 5.23 -15.66 -10.43
N LEU A 270 6.32 -16.19 -10.94
CA LEU A 270 7.51 -15.42 -11.27
C LEU A 270 7.28 -14.58 -12.53
N TRP A 271 7.61 -13.30 -12.45
CA TRP A 271 7.69 -12.35 -13.57
C TRP A 271 9.15 -12.16 -13.98
N LEU A 272 9.43 -12.26 -15.26
CA LEU A 272 10.72 -11.91 -15.85
C LEU A 272 10.53 -10.70 -16.76
N SER A 273 11.39 -9.71 -16.63
CA SER A 273 11.36 -8.46 -17.40
C SER A 273 12.53 -8.40 -18.39
N THR A 274 12.34 -7.65 -19.48
CA THR A 274 13.43 -7.18 -20.33
C THR A 274 14.41 -6.28 -19.56
N SER A 275 14.06 -5.87 -18.32
CA SER A 275 14.75 -4.83 -17.58
C SER A 275 14.71 -3.48 -18.34
N PHE A 276 15.23 -2.42 -17.75
CA PHE A 276 15.43 -1.16 -18.45
C PHE A 276 16.72 -1.28 -19.31
N THR A 277 16.67 -2.12 -20.34
CA THR A 277 17.73 -2.31 -21.33
C THR A 277 17.21 -1.87 -22.71
N THR A 278 18.09 -1.53 -23.62
CA THR A 278 17.69 -0.82 -24.85
C THR A 278 17.60 -1.71 -26.08
N ASP A 279 18.36 -2.77 -26.13
CA ASP A 279 18.52 -3.59 -27.33
C ASP A 279 17.96 -5.00 -27.07
N TYR A 280 16.65 -5.17 -27.22
CA TYR A 280 16.02 -6.48 -27.18
C TYR A 280 14.96 -6.64 -28.30
N ASP A 281 14.95 -7.78 -28.88
CA ASP A 281 14.03 -8.24 -29.91
C ASP A 281 13.34 -9.53 -29.49
N GLU A 282 12.46 -10.09 -30.32
CA GLU A 282 11.81 -11.37 -30.06
C GLU A 282 12.83 -12.50 -29.85
N LYS A 283 13.94 -12.53 -30.59
CA LYS A 283 14.97 -13.55 -30.45
C LYS A 283 15.62 -13.49 -29.06
N THR A 284 15.96 -12.31 -28.60
CA THR A 284 16.54 -12.08 -27.26
C THR A 284 15.58 -12.51 -26.17
N THR A 285 14.32 -12.06 -26.22
CA THR A 285 13.31 -12.39 -25.20
C THR A 285 12.96 -13.87 -25.20
N SER A 286 12.85 -14.50 -26.37
CA SER A 286 12.69 -15.97 -26.50
C SER A 286 13.84 -16.73 -25.88
N SER A 287 15.09 -16.25 -26.04
CA SER A 287 16.27 -16.92 -25.46
C SER A 287 16.22 -16.94 -23.93
N PHE A 288 15.67 -15.89 -23.29
CA PHE A 288 15.48 -15.82 -21.83
C PHE A 288 14.40 -16.79 -21.38
N ILE A 289 13.26 -16.84 -22.04
CA ILE A 289 12.16 -17.76 -21.75
C ILE A 289 12.65 -19.22 -21.86
N GLU A 290 13.36 -19.55 -22.93
CA GLU A 290 13.95 -20.88 -23.13
C GLU A 290 15.06 -21.18 -22.11
N GLY A 291 15.85 -20.17 -21.73
CA GLY A 291 16.87 -20.30 -20.71
C GLY A 291 16.32 -20.65 -19.35
N MET A 292 15.16 -20.06 -18.95
CA MET A 292 14.42 -20.40 -17.74
C MET A 292 13.88 -21.83 -17.82
N ALA A 293 13.24 -22.20 -18.93
CA ALA A 293 12.69 -23.54 -19.12
C ALA A 293 13.76 -24.64 -19.08
N ARG A 294 14.92 -24.44 -19.73
CA ARG A 294 16.05 -25.41 -19.71
C ARG A 294 16.62 -25.63 -18.30
N ARG A 295 16.45 -24.68 -17.40
CA ARG A 295 16.90 -24.75 -16.00
C ARG A 295 15.80 -25.15 -15.03
N ASN A 296 14.64 -25.55 -15.55
CA ASN A 296 13.47 -25.90 -14.74
C ASN A 296 13.06 -24.79 -13.77
N ILE A 297 13.16 -23.52 -14.17
CA ILE A 297 12.71 -22.36 -13.41
C ILE A 297 11.30 -22.01 -13.91
N PRO A 298 10.26 -22.17 -13.10
CA PRO A 298 8.91 -21.81 -13.48
C PRO A 298 8.80 -20.32 -13.80
N LEU A 299 8.17 -19.98 -14.92
CA LEU A 299 7.94 -18.61 -15.35
C LEU A 299 6.47 -18.48 -15.74
N ASN A 300 5.78 -17.50 -15.14
CA ASN A 300 4.36 -17.27 -15.42
C ASN A 300 4.13 -16.03 -16.27
N VAL A 301 4.95 -14.98 -16.12
CA VAL A 301 4.74 -13.70 -16.80
C VAL A 301 6.04 -13.21 -17.41
N PHE A 302 5.96 -12.75 -18.65
CA PHE A 302 7.03 -12.00 -19.29
C PHE A 302 6.63 -10.53 -19.43
N HIS A 303 7.48 -9.62 -18.96
CA HIS A 303 7.22 -8.19 -18.97
C HIS A 303 8.15 -7.48 -19.95
N TYR A 304 7.56 -6.73 -20.88
CA TYR A 304 8.25 -5.80 -21.75
C TYR A 304 8.30 -4.41 -21.12
N ASP A 305 9.49 -3.91 -20.83
CA ASP A 305 9.70 -2.54 -20.35
C ASP A 305 9.66 -1.54 -21.52
N CYS A 306 9.85 -0.26 -21.31
CA CYS A 306 9.48 0.86 -22.19
C CYS A 306 9.95 0.73 -23.68
N PHE A 307 11.01 0.01 -23.97
CA PHE A 307 11.53 -0.15 -25.34
C PHE A 307 10.85 -1.26 -26.17
N TRP A 308 9.65 -1.71 -25.76
CA TRP A 308 8.76 -2.35 -26.73
C TRP A 308 8.23 -1.34 -27.74
N MET A 309 8.18 -0.03 -27.36
CA MET A 309 7.93 1.11 -28.22
C MET A 309 9.24 1.67 -28.77
N LYS A 310 9.17 2.38 -29.88
CA LYS A 310 10.32 3.03 -30.51
C LYS A 310 10.89 4.13 -29.61
N GLY A 311 12.22 4.23 -29.57
CA GLY A 311 12.91 5.32 -28.87
C GLY A 311 12.41 6.70 -29.33
N PHE A 312 12.30 7.65 -28.39
CA PHE A 312 11.72 9.00 -28.52
C PHE A 312 10.21 9.07 -28.74
N ASN A 313 9.49 7.93 -28.85
CA ASN A 313 8.06 7.88 -29.16
C ASN A 313 7.17 7.47 -27.97
N TRP A 314 7.63 7.59 -26.73
CA TRP A 314 6.78 7.29 -25.57
C TRP A 314 5.59 8.26 -25.49
N CYS A 315 4.39 7.95 -25.25
CA CYS A 315 3.73 6.66 -25.48
C CYS A 315 3.00 6.80 -26.82
N ASP A 316 3.43 6.09 -27.84
CA ASP A 316 2.68 5.97 -29.09
C ASP A 316 1.83 4.69 -29.12
N PHE A 317 2.09 3.77 -28.17
CA PHE A 317 1.43 2.48 -28.05
C PHE A 317 1.57 1.60 -29.30
N GLU A 318 2.70 1.72 -29.99
CA GLU A 318 3.06 0.92 -31.16
C GLU A 318 4.30 0.08 -30.86
N TRP A 319 4.25 -1.21 -31.23
CA TRP A 319 5.44 -2.06 -31.19
C TRP A 319 6.47 -1.55 -32.18
N ASP A 320 7.72 -1.43 -31.75
CA ASP A 320 8.81 -1.06 -32.66
C ASP A 320 8.98 -2.16 -33.74
N GLN A 321 8.55 -1.86 -34.94
CA GLN A 321 8.54 -2.82 -36.07
C GLN A 321 9.94 -3.31 -36.47
N ALA A 322 11.00 -2.55 -36.13
CA ALA A 322 12.37 -2.97 -36.38
C ALA A 322 12.81 -4.10 -35.44
N MET A 323 12.27 -4.11 -34.21
CA MET A 323 12.59 -5.08 -33.17
C MET A 323 11.54 -6.21 -33.11
N PHE A 324 10.28 -5.90 -33.39
CA PHE A 324 9.12 -6.80 -33.29
C PHE A 324 8.27 -6.72 -34.57
N PRO A 325 8.73 -7.35 -35.69
CA PRO A 325 8.04 -7.27 -36.96
C PRO A 325 6.69 -8.01 -37.01
N ASP A 326 6.45 -8.96 -36.11
CA ASP A 326 5.21 -9.72 -35.97
C ASP A 326 4.77 -9.81 -34.49
N PRO A 327 4.33 -8.70 -33.88
CA PRO A 327 4.04 -8.68 -32.44
C PRO A 327 2.86 -9.59 -32.07
N GLU A 328 1.79 -9.64 -32.87
CA GLU A 328 0.65 -10.53 -32.60
C GLU A 328 1.03 -12.00 -32.66
N GLY A 329 1.84 -12.40 -33.64
CA GLY A 329 2.36 -13.76 -33.75
C GLY A 329 3.28 -14.10 -32.59
N MET A 330 4.14 -13.16 -32.16
CA MET A 330 5.00 -13.33 -30.98
C MET A 330 4.17 -13.52 -29.72
N LEU A 331 3.18 -12.71 -29.44
CA LEU A 331 2.30 -12.82 -28.28
C LEU A 331 1.58 -14.17 -28.26
N ARG A 332 1.06 -14.65 -29.40
CA ARG A 332 0.47 -16.01 -29.51
C ARG A 332 1.48 -17.10 -29.18
N ARG A 333 2.70 -17.04 -29.74
CA ARG A 333 3.76 -18.04 -29.44
C ARG A 333 4.10 -18.10 -27.95
N TYR A 334 4.00 -16.99 -27.22
CA TYR A 334 4.24 -16.97 -25.77
C TYR A 334 3.05 -17.50 -24.99
N HIS A 335 1.82 -17.16 -25.38
CA HIS A 335 0.62 -17.74 -24.81
C HIS A 335 0.56 -19.27 -25.00
N ASP A 336 0.97 -19.78 -26.15
CA ASP A 336 1.05 -21.22 -26.41
C ASP A 336 2.04 -21.94 -25.48
N ARG A 337 2.98 -21.22 -24.90
CA ARG A 337 3.90 -21.70 -23.84
C ARG A 337 3.34 -21.52 -22.41
N GLY A 338 2.12 -21.04 -22.27
CA GLY A 338 1.47 -20.79 -20.97
C GLY A 338 1.90 -19.51 -20.27
N LEU A 339 2.56 -18.59 -20.98
CA LEU A 339 2.98 -17.29 -20.42
C LEU A 339 1.88 -16.24 -20.54
N LYS A 340 1.82 -15.33 -19.56
CA LYS A 340 1.11 -14.07 -19.63
C LYS A 340 2.08 -12.95 -19.97
N ILE A 341 1.58 -11.92 -20.68
CA ILE A 341 2.43 -10.83 -21.16
C ILE A 341 2.01 -9.51 -20.54
N SER A 342 2.98 -8.81 -19.99
CA SER A 342 2.80 -7.45 -19.45
C SER A 342 3.61 -6.44 -20.26
N ALA A 343 3.05 -5.25 -20.49
CA ALA A 343 3.74 -4.16 -21.15
C ALA A 343 3.80 -2.91 -20.25
N TRP A 344 4.93 -2.20 -20.33
CA TRP A 344 5.13 -0.92 -19.66
C TRP A 344 4.36 0.20 -20.35
N ILE A 345 3.75 1.07 -19.58
CA ILE A 345 3.14 2.33 -20.03
C ILE A 345 3.38 3.42 -18.99
N ASN A 346 3.27 4.68 -19.40
CA ASN A 346 3.19 5.82 -18.50
C ASN A 346 2.18 6.88 -19.01
N PRO A 347 1.84 7.90 -18.22
CA PRO A 347 0.83 8.88 -18.59
C PRO A 347 1.40 10.08 -19.40
N TYR A 348 2.62 9.97 -19.89
CA TYR A 348 3.32 11.03 -20.61
C TYR A 348 3.45 10.68 -22.10
N VAL A 349 3.24 11.64 -22.96
CA VAL A 349 3.36 11.48 -24.42
C VAL A 349 4.55 12.31 -24.90
N ALA A 350 5.54 11.64 -25.48
CA ALA A 350 6.73 12.29 -26.01
C ALA A 350 6.36 13.19 -27.19
N GLN A 351 7.03 14.34 -27.34
CA GLN A 351 6.78 15.28 -28.44
C GLN A 351 7.02 14.67 -29.84
N ALA A 352 7.90 13.67 -29.93
CA ALA A 352 8.15 12.95 -31.18
C ALA A 352 7.11 11.84 -31.48
N SER A 353 6.23 11.51 -30.53
CA SER A 353 5.15 10.56 -30.74
C SER A 353 4.07 11.16 -31.67
N PRO A 354 3.54 10.40 -32.63
CA PRO A 354 2.40 10.85 -33.46
C PRO A 354 1.16 11.24 -32.61
N LEU A 355 1.03 10.67 -31.43
CA LEU A 355 -0.08 10.99 -30.51
C LEU A 355 0.06 12.37 -29.86
N PHE A 356 1.23 12.97 -29.90
CA PHE A 356 1.41 14.34 -29.39
C PHE A 356 0.62 15.36 -30.23
N ASP A 357 0.73 15.32 -31.57
CA ASP A 357 0.01 16.23 -32.43
C ASP A 357 -1.51 16.05 -32.29
N GLU A 358 -1.98 14.83 -32.23
CA GLU A 358 -3.40 14.53 -32.01
C GLU A 358 -3.90 15.06 -30.64
N GLY A 359 -3.16 14.79 -29.57
CA GLY A 359 -3.52 15.26 -28.24
C GLY A 359 -3.45 16.78 -28.09
N LEU A 360 -2.50 17.44 -28.79
CA LEU A 360 -2.40 18.90 -28.87
C LEU A 360 -3.63 19.50 -29.54
N GLU A 361 -3.98 19.01 -30.74
CA GLU A 361 -5.13 19.50 -31.52
C GLU A 361 -6.45 19.34 -30.73
N LYS A 362 -6.66 18.17 -30.08
CA LYS A 362 -7.87 17.86 -29.34
C LYS A 362 -7.88 18.39 -27.91
N GLY A 363 -6.75 18.95 -27.45
CA GLY A 363 -6.64 19.52 -26.09
C GLY A 363 -6.66 18.50 -24.96
N TYR A 364 -6.00 17.36 -25.12
CA TYR A 364 -6.00 16.24 -24.19
C TYR A 364 -4.91 16.30 -23.10
N PHE A 365 -4.02 17.27 -23.21
CA PHE A 365 -2.90 17.44 -22.26
C PHE A 365 -3.16 18.52 -21.22
N LEU A 366 -2.44 18.44 -20.10
CA LEU A 366 -2.43 19.50 -19.10
C LEU A 366 -2.01 20.84 -19.72
N LYS A 367 -2.73 21.89 -19.35
CA LYS A 367 -2.51 23.24 -19.87
C LYS A 367 -1.94 24.17 -18.81
N LYS A 368 -1.13 25.12 -19.28
CA LYS A 368 -0.77 26.30 -18.53
C LYS A 368 -1.97 27.26 -18.45
N GLU A 369 -1.92 28.21 -17.52
CA GLU A 369 -2.98 29.23 -17.38
C GLU A 369 -3.22 30.05 -18.66
N ASN A 370 -2.18 30.28 -19.46
CA ASN A 370 -2.25 30.96 -20.75
C ASN A 370 -2.85 30.12 -21.90
N GLY A 371 -3.13 28.84 -21.65
CA GLY A 371 -3.71 27.89 -22.61
C GLY A 371 -2.72 27.00 -23.34
N ASP A 372 -1.41 27.28 -23.24
CA ASP A 372 -0.38 26.40 -23.84
C ASP A 372 -0.38 25.03 -23.13
N VAL A 373 0.05 23.99 -23.84
CA VAL A 373 0.34 22.69 -23.24
C VAL A 373 1.53 22.83 -22.29
N TRP A 374 1.44 22.22 -21.12
CA TRP A 374 2.59 22.06 -20.22
C TRP A 374 3.49 20.95 -20.75
N GLN A 375 4.78 21.22 -20.88
CA GLN A 375 5.79 20.27 -21.38
C GLN A 375 7.01 20.25 -20.48
N SER A 376 7.74 19.12 -20.50
CA SER A 376 8.98 18.90 -19.75
C SER A 376 9.94 18.05 -20.58
N ASP A 377 11.24 18.18 -20.28
CA ASP A 377 12.31 17.34 -20.84
C ASP A 377 12.76 16.24 -19.88
N LEU A 378 12.02 16.01 -18.79
CA LEU A 378 12.28 14.91 -17.89
C LEU A 378 11.89 13.59 -18.58
N TRP A 379 12.81 12.64 -18.65
CA TRP A 379 12.71 11.28 -19.23
C TRP A 379 12.54 11.23 -20.76
N GLN A 380 11.66 12.03 -21.37
CA GLN A 380 11.51 12.16 -22.83
C GLN A 380 11.46 13.64 -23.22
N GLY A 381 12.11 13.99 -24.32
CA GLY A 381 12.14 15.36 -24.82
C GLY A 381 10.76 15.91 -25.14
N GLY A 382 10.40 17.04 -24.52
CA GLY A 382 9.17 17.77 -24.78
C GLY A 382 7.89 17.03 -24.38
N LEU A 383 7.95 16.04 -23.48
CA LEU A 383 6.78 15.27 -23.06
C LEU A 383 5.63 16.15 -22.57
N ALA A 384 4.40 15.75 -22.88
CA ALA A 384 3.17 16.31 -22.32
C ALA A 384 2.48 15.29 -21.40
N VAL A 385 1.71 15.77 -20.43
CA VAL A 385 0.99 14.96 -19.46
C VAL A 385 -0.48 14.87 -19.86
N VAL A 386 -1.04 13.66 -19.93
CA VAL A 386 -2.46 13.45 -20.24
C VAL A 386 -3.33 13.99 -19.11
N ASP A 387 -4.35 14.79 -19.44
CA ASP A 387 -5.32 15.28 -18.46
C ASP A 387 -6.47 14.29 -18.27
N PHE A 388 -6.35 13.39 -17.29
CA PHE A 388 -7.39 12.41 -16.98
C PHE A 388 -8.66 13.00 -16.34
N THR A 389 -8.69 14.30 -16.04
CA THR A 389 -9.94 15.00 -15.66
C THR A 389 -10.80 15.34 -16.87
N ASN A 390 -10.21 15.27 -18.09
CA ASN A 390 -10.92 15.39 -19.34
C ASN A 390 -11.42 14.00 -19.79
N PRO A 391 -12.75 13.75 -19.81
CA PRO A 391 -13.29 12.45 -20.21
C PRO A 391 -12.86 12.02 -21.62
N ALA A 392 -12.78 12.96 -22.57
CA ALA A 392 -12.37 12.66 -23.93
C ALA A 392 -10.88 12.26 -24.03
N ALA A 393 -10.00 12.88 -23.23
CA ALA A 393 -8.59 12.48 -23.14
C ALA A 393 -8.42 11.10 -22.51
N ARG A 394 -9.22 10.81 -21.45
CA ARG A 394 -9.26 9.50 -20.81
C ARG A 394 -9.71 8.40 -21.77
N ASP A 395 -10.81 8.63 -22.50
CA ASP A 395 -11.34 7.67 -23.49
C ASP A 395 -10.37 7.43 -24.63
N TRP A 396 -9.73 8.49 -25.12
CA TRP A 396 -8.68 8.42 -26.13
C TRP A 396 -7.50 7.55 -25.68
N TYR A 397 -6.95 7.84 -24.50
CA TYR A 397 -5.83 7.08 -23.92
C TYR A 397 -6.21 5.60 -23.73
N CYS A 398 -7.38 5.33 -23.13
CA CYS A 398 -7.90 3.98 -22.96
C CYS A 398 -8.18 3.24 -24.26
N GLY A 399 -8.53 3.96 -25.35
CA GLY A 399 -8.71 3.39 -26.69
C GLY A 399 -7.43 2.76 -27.24
N HIS A 400 -6.29 3.41 -27.07
CA HIS A 400 -4.98 2.86 -27.43
C HIS A 400 -4.63 1.64 -26.61
N LEU A 401 -4.87 1.67 -25.29
CA LEU A 401 -4.61 0.53 -24.41
C LEU A 401 -5.51 -0.68 -24.75
N ARG A 402 -6.77 -0.44 -25.11
CA ARG A 402 -7.70 -1.48 -25.54
C ARG A 402 -7.13 -2.25 -26.73
N ARG A 403 -6.61 -1.56 -27.73
CA ARG A 403 -6.00 -2.17 -28.92
C ARG A 403 -4.83 -3.09 -28.54
N ILE A 404 -3.96 -2.66 -27.64
CA ILE A 404 -2.82 -3.46 -27.16
C ILE A 404 -3.28 -4.69 -26.39
N LEU A 405 -4.31 -4.57 -25.56
CA LEU A 405 -4.90 -5.72 -24.84
C LEU A 405 -5.56 -6.72 -25.81
N GLU A 406 -6.27 -6.23 -26.83
CA GLU A 406 -6.92 -7.06 -27.85
C GLU A 406 -5.88 -7.77 -28.74
N MET A 407 -4.71 -7.16 -28.98
CA MET A 407 -3.58 -7.77 -29.68
C MET A 407 -3.00 -8.98 -28.93
N GLY A 408 -3.12 -9.02 -27.58
CA GLY A 408 -2.66 -10.16 -26.78
C GLY A 408 -1.86 -9.80 -25.52
N VAL A 409 -1.66 -8.53 -25.19
CA VAL A 409 -1.11 -8.14 -23.90
C VAL A 409 -2.14 -8.46 -22.80
N ASP A 410 -1.70 -9.01 -21.66
CA ASP A 410 -2.57 -9.45 -20.57
C ASP A 410 -2.66 -8.43 -19.42
N ALA A 411 -1.59 -7.64 -19.19
CA ALA A 411 -1.47 -6.71 -18.08
C ALA A 411 -0.62 -5.48 -18.44
N PHE A 412 -0.75 -4.42 -17.67
CA PHE A 412 0.12 -3.25 -17.79
C PHE A 412 0.90 -2.99 -16.49
N LYS A 413 2.18 -2.56 -16.65
CA LYS A 413 2.93 -1.83 -15.64
C LYS A 413 2.69 -0.35 -15.85
N THR A 414 1.97 0.30 -14.93
CA THR A 414 1.78 1.76 -14.93
C THR A 414 2.91 2.41 -14.16
N ASP A 415 3.86 2.93 -14.92
CA ASP A 415 5.01 3.63 -14.36
C ASP A 415 4.73 5.13 -14.19
N PHE A 416 5.52 5.80 -13.35
CA PHE A 416 5.38 7.22 -13.01
C PHE A 416 4.00 7.57 -12.40
N GLY A 417 3.51 8.79 -12.66
CA GLY A 417 2.29 9.35 -12.07
C GLY A 417 2.55 10.24 -10.86
N GLU A 418 3.79 10.34 -10.42
CA GLU A 418 4.31 11.33 -9.48
C GLU A 418 4.95 12.52 -10.22
N ARG A 419 5.41 13.53 -9.50
CA ARG A 419 6.01 14.77 -10.03
C ARG A 419 5.11 15.55 -10.98
N ILE A 420 3.80 15.44 -10.83
CA ILE A 420 2.84 16.20 -11.61
C ILE A 420 2.96 17.70 -11.28
N PRO A 421 3.00 18.60 -12.28
CA PRO A 421 3.19 20.02 -12.04
C PRO A 421 2.01 20.65 -11.29
N VAL A 422 2.31 21.67 -10.47
CA VAL A 422 1.28 22.36 -9.66
C VAL A 422 1.21 23.86 -9.92
N ARG A 423 2.28 24.48 -10.42
CA ARG A 423 2.34 25.95 -10.60
C ARG A 423 1.94 26.35 -12.01
N GLY A 424 1.00 27.30 -12.11
CA GLY A 424 0.54 27.83 -13.36
C GLY A 424 -0.17 26.80 -14.25
N ILE A 425 -0.77 25.74 -13.64
CA ILE A 425 -1.43 24.62 -14.30
C ILE A 425 -2.94 24.75 -14.14
N ARG A 426 -3.66 24.36 -15.19
CA ARG A 426 -5.11 24.27 -15.19
C ARG A 426 -5.56 22.90 -15.70
N TYR A 427 -6.35 22.21 -14.88
CA TYR A 427 -7.07 21.00 -15.26
C TYR A 427 -8.37 21.30 -15.99
N PHE A 428 -8.84 20.37 -16.80
CA PHE A 428 -10.07 20.51 -17.59
C PHE A 428 -11.29 20.75 -16.70
N ASP A 429 -11.40 20.05 -15.59
CA ASP A 429 -12.52 20.14 -14.64
C ASP A 429 -12.37 21.28 -13.61
N GLY A 430 -11.26 22.03 -13.65
CA GLY A 430 -10.96 23.11 -12.71
C GLY A 430 -10.49 22.65 -11.34
N SER A 431 -10.09 21.39 -11.17
CA SER A 431 -9.49 20.84 -9.95
C SER A 431 -8.26 21.65 -9.49
N ASP A 432 -8.01 21.64 -8.19
CA ASP A 432 -6.86 22.28 -7.57
C ASP A 432 -5.56 21.54 -7.93
N PRO A 433 -4.56 22.18 -8.58
CA PRO A 433 -3.33 21.51 -8.98
C PRO A 433 -2.52 20.93 -7.80
N VAL A 434 -2.54 21.55 -6.63
CA VAL A 434 -1.83 21.05 -5.44
C VAL A 434 -2.45 19.73 -4.96
N ARG A 435 -3.78 19.64 -4.95
CA ARG A 435 -4.49 18.41 -4.61
C ARG A 435 -4.34 17.33 -5.69
N MET A 436 -4.34 17.75 -6.95
CA MET A 436 -4.12 16.85 -8.08
C MET A 436 -2.73 16.23 -8.11
N HIS A 437 -1.71 16.86 -7.51
CA HIS A 437 -0.35 16.32 -7.50
C HIS A 437 -0.29 14.87 -7.00
N ASN A 438 -0.93 14.58 -5.87
CA ASN A 438 -0.99 13.21 -5.34
C ASN A 438 -2.15 12.40 -5.93
N TYR A 439 -3.25 13.05 -6.30
CA TYR A 439 -4.47 12.34 -6.76
C TYR A 439 -4.41 11.93 -8.23
N TYR A 440 -3.56 12.57 -9.02
CA TYR A 440 -3.39 12.25 -10.44
C TYR A 440 -3.13 10.76 -10.68
N THR A 441 -2.27 10.15 -9.86
CA THR A 441 -1.95 8.72 -9.94
C THR A 441 -3.19 7.83 -9.75
N TYR A 442 -4.14 8.26 -8.90
CA TYR A 442 -5.39 7.54 -8.71
C TYR A 442 -6.22 7.54 -10.00
N LEU A 443 -6.41 8.70 -10.64
CA LEU A 443 -7.16 8.81 -11.90
C LEU A 443 -6.49 8.03 -13.05
N TYR A 444 -5.18 8.12 -13.15
CA TYR A 444 -4.41 7.37 -14.15
C TYR A 444 -4.57 5.86 -13.97
N ASN A 445 -4.29 5.34 -12.79
CA ASN A 445 -4.37 3.91 -12.49
C ASN A 445 -5.82 3.40 -12.59
N GLN A 446 -6.81 4.20 -12.20
CA GLN A 446 -8.22 3.86 -12.35
C GLN A 446 -8.60 3.71 -13.83
N ALA A 447 -8.21 4.66 -14.68
CA ALA A 447 -8.48 4.61 -16.11
C ALA A 447 -7.88 3.34 -16.76
N VAL A 448 -6.61 3.04 -16.43
CA VAL A 448 -5.95 1.83 -16.95
C VAL A 448 -6.62 0.56 -16.42
N ARG A 449 -6.92 0.48 -15.12
CA ARG A 449 -7.57 -0.71 -14.56
C ARG A 449 -8.93 -0.96 -15.20
N GLU A 450 -9.72 0.09 -15.40
CA GLU A 450 -11.06 -0.05 -16.01
C GLU A 450 -11.00 -0.62 -17.42
N VAL A 451 -10.07 -0.18 -18.27
CA VAL A 451 -9.93 -0.74 -19.62
C VAL A 451 -9.42 -2.18 -19.58
N VAL A 452 -8.52 -2.53 -18.66
CA VAL A 452 -8.09 -3.94 -18.49
C VAL A 452 -9.28 -4.80 -18.05
N CYS A 453 -10.09 -4.36 -17.08
CA CYS A 453 -11.31 -5.05 -16.67
C CYS A 453 -12.32 -5.23 -17.80
N GLN A 454 -12.49 -4.21 -18.66
CA GLN A 454 -13.41 -4.28 -19.80
C GLN A 454 -12.98 -5.30 -20.84
N VAL A 455 -11.68 -5.47 -21.08
CA VAL A 455 -11.17 -6.37 -22.12
C VAL A 455 -10.90 -7.78 -21.60
N LYS A 456 -10.33 -7.91 -20.41
CA LYS A 456 -9.90 -9.23 -19.87
C LYS A 456 -10.89 -9.81 -18.85
N GLY A 457 -11.85 -9.03 -18.36
CA GLY A 457 -12.68 -9.40 -17.21
C GLY A 457 -12.07 -8.97 -15.87
N GLY A 458 -12.91 -8.67 -14.89
CA GLY A 458 -12.46 -8.16 -13.59
C GLY A 458 -11.60 -9.15 -12.79
N ASP A 459 -11.85 -10.44 -12.94
CA ASP A 459 -11.13 -11.55 -12.30
C ASP A 459 -9.77 -11.86 -12.95
N GLN A 460 -9.52 -11.36 -14.18
CA GLN A 460 -8.25 -11.50 -14.89
C GLN A 460 -7.45 -10.19 -14.96
N ALA A 461 -8.00 -9.10 -14.43
CA ALA A 461 -7.39 -7.78 -14.55
C ALA A 461 -6.21 -7.60 -13.58
N VAL A 462 -5.03 -7.37 -14.12
CA VAL A 462 -3.81 -7.06 -13.37
C VAL A 462 -3.26 -5.72 -13.81
N LEU A 463 -3.00 -4.85 -12.81
CA LEU A 463 -2.31 -3.60 -12.94
C LEU A 463 -1.10 -3.62 -12.02
N PHE A 464 0.09 -3.34 -12.55
CA PHE A 464 1.34 -3.29 -11.78
C PHE A 464 1.77 -1.83 -11.64
N ALA A 465 1.35 -1.15 -10.55
CA ALA A 465 1.40 0.30 -10.40
C ALA A 465 2.58 0.78 -9.55
N ARG A 466 3.20 1.92 -9.94
CA ARG A 466 4.27 2.59 -9.17
C ARG A 466 3.72 3.53 -8.12
N SER A 467 3.08 4.60 -8.52
CA SER A 467 2.61 5.64 -7.62
C SER A 467 1.21 5.36 -7.08
N ALA A 468 0.92 5.91 -5.91
CA ALA A 468 -0.36 5.70 -5.24
C ALA A 468 -0.69 6.82 -4.23
N THR A 469 -1.96 6.89 -3.84
CA THR A 469 -2.47 7.65 -2.69
C THR A 469 -3.58 6.86 -2.00
N ALA A 470 -4.31 7.45 -1.04
CA ALA A 470 -5.43 6.77 -0.38
C ALA A 470 -6.51 6.34 -1.39
N GLY A 471 -6.98 5.12 -1.27
CA GLY A 471 -7.92 4.50 -2.22
C GLY A 471 -7.25 3.72 -3.36
N SER A 472 -5.95 3.91 -3.62
CA SER A 472 -5.23 3.19 -4.69
C SER A 472 -5.08 1.70 -4.41
N GLN A 473 -5.24 1.25 -3.17
CA GLN A 473 -5.26 -0.18 -2.82
C GLN A 473 -6.35 -0.97 -3.56
N LYS A 474 -7.40 -0.31 -4.06
CA LYS A 474 -8.44 -0.91 -4.91
C LYS A 474 -7.90 -1.41 -6.25
N MET A 475 -6.77 -0.89 -6.68
CA MET A 475 -6.15 -1.13 -7.98
C MET A 475 -4.79 -1.83 -7.78
N PRO A 476 -4.80 -3.11 -7.36
CA PRO A 476 -3.57 -3.84 -7.14
C PRO A 476 -2.95 -4.24 -8.50
N LEU A 477 -1.68 -4.42 -8.58
CA LEU A 477 -0.66 -4.58 -7.57
C LEU A 477 0.29 -3.36 -7.57
N HIS A 478 1.13 -3.20 -6.53
CA HIS A 478 2.12 -2.13 -6.43
C HIS A 478 3.52 -2.69 -6.19
N TRP A 479 4.58 -1.94 -6.64
CA TRP A 479 5.97 -2.32 -6.33
C TRP A 479 6.76 -1.18 -5.70
N GLY A 480 7.89 -1.51 -5.07
CA GLY A 480 8.72 -0.61 -4.26
C GLY A 480 9.53 0.43 -5.04
N GLY A 481 9.32 0.61 -6.35
CA GLY A 481 10.05 1.59 -7.16
C GLY A 481 11.51 1.20 -7.42
N ASP A 482 12.36 2.18 -7.69
CA ASP A 482 13.73 2.03 -8.18
C ASP A 482 14.71 1.90 -7.00
N ASN A 483 14.89 0.69 -6.51
CA ASN A 483 15.79 0.36 -5.40
C ASN A 483 17.22 0.07 -5.88
N PHE A 484 18.22 0.31 -5.02
CA PHE A 484 19.62 0.00 -5.33
C PHE A 484 19.93 -1.48 -5.13
N ALA A 485 20.89 -1.99 -5.90
CA ALA A 485 21.33 -3.39 -5.88
C ALA A 485 22.29 -3.69 -4.69
N THR A 486 21.84 -3.41 -3.46
CA THR A 486 22.63 -3.56 -2.22
C THR A 486 21.79 -4.17 -1.09
N TYR A 487 22.44 -4.77 -0.07
CA TYR A 487 21.76 -5.26 1.12
C TYR A 487 21.05 -4.17 1.93
N VAL A 488 21.63 -2.96 1.98
CA VAL A 488 21.03 -1.81 2.68
C VAL A 488 19.67 -1.48 2.03
N SER A 489 19.67 -1.32 0.70
CA SER A 489 18.46 -1.02 -0.04
C SER A 489 17.44 -2.16 0.01
N MET A 490 17.89 -3.42 0.01
CA MET A 490 17.01 -4.58 0.20
C MET A 490 16.26 -4.53 1.54
N ALA A 491 16.94 -4.13 2.63
CA ALA A 491 16.33 -3.99 3.95
C ALA A 491 15.36 -2.80 4.01
N GLU A 492 15.75 -1.67 3.40
CA GLU A 492 14.90 -0.47 3.30
C GLU A 492 13.66 -0.73 2.44
N THR A 493 13.79 -1.52 1.37
CA THR A 493 12.68 -1.96 0.53
C THR A 493 11.67 -2.78 1.33
N LEU A 494 12.13 -3.77 2.14
CA LEU A 494 11.24 -4.51 3.03
C LEU A 494 10.50 -3.58 4.00
N ARG A 495 11.22 -2.66 4.64
CA ARG A 495 10.64 -1.67 5.56
C ARG A 495 9.54 -0.85 4.91
N ALA A 496 9.76 -0.40 3.67
CA ALA A 496 8.79 0.37 2.91
C ALA A 496 7.54 -0.46 2.57
N GLY A 497 7.70 -1.72 2.17
CA GLY A 497 6.58 -2.64 1.93
C GLY A 497 5.74 -2.88 3.19
N LEU A 498 6.37 -3.04 4.35
CA LEU A 498 5.67 -3.19 5.64
C LEU A 498 4.96 -1.89 6.06
N SER A 499 5.55 -0.72 5.77
CA SER A 499 4.91 0.58 5.98
C SER A 499 3.67 0.74 5.12
N LEU A 500 3.74 0.37 3.83
CA LEU A 500 2.61 0.39 2.90
C LEU A 500 1.52 -0.61 3.29
N ALA A 501 1.89 -1.81 3.75
CA ALA A 501 0.97 -2.81 4.27
C ALA A 501 0.13 -2.28 5.45
N SER A 502 0.74 -1.44 6.31
CA SER A 502 0.04 -0.73 7.39
C SER A 502 -0.97 0.33 6.89
N CYS A 503 -1.02 0.59 5.58
CA CYS A 503 -2.01 1.46 4.92
C CYS A 503 -3.06 0.66 4.10
N GLY A 504 -3.19 -0.65 4.32
CA GLY A 504 -4.23 -1.48 3.70
C GLY A 504 -3.94 -1.93 2.27
N PHE A 505 -2.69 -1.85 1.80
CA PHE A 505 -2.27 -2.40 0.52
C PHE A 505 -2.04 -3.90 0.66
N GLY A 506 -2.95 -4.69 0.11
CA GLY A 506 -2.97 -6.15 0.27
C GLY A 506 -1.84 -6.89 -0.45
N PHE A 507 -1.37 -6.34 -1.58
CA PHE A 507 -0.41 -6.96 -2.49
C PHE A 507 0.74 -6.02 -2.78
N TRP A 508 1.97 -6.56 -2.74
CA TRP A 508 3.17 -5.79 -2.95
C TRP A 508 4.27 -6.62 -3.59
N SER A 509 5.07 -5.98 -4.41
CA SER A 509 6.25 -6.53 -5.08
C SER A 509 7.44 -5.59 -4.94
N HIS A 510 8.59 -6.03 -5.39
CA HIS A 510 9.79 -5.22 -5.50
C HIS A 510 10.71 -5.81 -6.56
N ASP A 511 11.67 -5.05 -7.03
CA ASP A 511 12.62 -5.50 -8.05
C ASP A 511 13.67 -6.40 -7.42
N ILE A 512 13.54 -7.71 -7.66
CA ILE A 512 14.48 -8.71 -7.16
C ILE A 512 15.87 -8.42 -7.73
N SER A 513 16.86 -8.33 -6.84
CA SER A 513 18.25 -7.97 -7.11
C SER A 513 18.53 -6.47 -7.20
N GLY A 514 17.50 -5.61 -7.00
CA GLY A 514 17.61 -4.17 -7.14
C GLY A 514 17.45 -3.68 -8.57
N PHE A 515 16.88 -2.50 -8.75
CA PHE A 515 16.71 -1.86 -10.04
C PHE A 515 17.99 -1.17 -10.49
N GLU A 516 18.53 -0.26 -9.65
CA GLU A 516 19.72 0.53 -9.97
C GLU A 516 21.00 -0.31 -9.91
N SER A 517 21.79 -0.28 -10.98
CA SER A 517 23.05 -1.03 -11.15
C SER A 517 22.81 -2.55 -11.31
N THR A 518 23.89 -3.31 -11.33
CA THR A 518 23.89 -4.77 -11.34
C THR A 518 24.40 -5.29 -10.00
N ALA A 519 23.61 -6.14 -9.34
CA ALA A 519 23.96 -6.74 -8.06
C ALA A 519 25.14 -7.74 -8.19
N PRO A 520 25.97 -7.88 -7.16
CA PRO A 520 26.81 -9.08 -7.00
C PRO A 520 25.92 -10.34 -6.86
N ALA A 521 26.44 -11.51 -7.25
CA ALA A 521 25.69 -12.77 -7.21
C ALA A 521 25.12 -13.10 -5.83
N HIS A 522 25.84 -12.79 -4.74
CA HIS A 522 25.35 -13.04 -3.38
C HIS A 522 24.14 -12.17 -3.01
N VAL A 523 24.05 -10.91 -3.47
CA VAL A 523 22.88 -10.04 -3.28
C VAL A 523 21.69 -10.57 -4.09
N TYR A 524 21.94 -10.96 -5.35
CA TYR A 524 20.92 -11.58 -6.20
C TYR A 524 20.27 -12.79 -5.52
N LYS A 525 21.09 -13.73 -5.04
CA LYS A 525 20.63 -14.97 -4.38
C LYS A 525 19.78 -14.68 -3.13
N ARG A 526 20.24 -13.78 -2.24
CA ARG A 526 19.48 -13.40 -1.04
C ARG A 526 18.18 -12.67 -1.38
N TRP A 527 18.22 -11.83 -2.41
CA TRP A 527 17.01 -11.12 -2.86
C TRP A 527 15.99 -12.04 -3.52
N CYS A 528 16.44 -13.10 -4.23
CA CYS A 528 15.56 -14.15 -4.73
C CYS A 528 14.79 -14.85 -3.59
N GLN A 529 15.46 -15.19 -2.48
CA GLN A 529 14.81 -15.77 -1.30
C GLN A 529 13.69 -14.85 -0.78
N PHE A 530 13.97 -13.57 -0.57
CA PHE A 530 13.01 -12.58 -0.11
C PHE A 530 11.89 -12.35 -1.12
N GLY A 531 12.23 -12.12 -2.39
CA GLY A 531 11.27 -11.76 -3.41
C GLY A 531 10.27 -12.88 -3.73
N LEU A 532 10.68 -14.15 -3.62
CA LEU A 532 9.78 -15.29 -3.84
C LEU A 532 8.94 -15.67 -2.61
N LEU A 533 9.25 -15.12 -1.45
CA LEU A 533 8.43 -15.17 -0.24
C LEU A 533 7.64 -13.87 0.00
N SER A 534 7.49 -13.05 -1.03
CA SER A 534 6.58 -11.89 -1.10
C SER A 534 5.27 -12.26 -1.78
N SER A 535 4.25 -11.40 -1.74
CA SER A 535 2.99 -11.69 -2.44
C SER A 535 3.21 -11.85 -3.94
N HIS A 536 3.95 -10.94 -4.57
CA HIS A 536 4.30 -10.99 -6.00
C HIS A 536 5.82 -10.91 -6.19
N SER A 537 6.34 -11.43 -7.30
CA SER A 537 7.77 -11.64 -7.50
C SER A 537 8.18 -11.29 -8.93
N ARG A 538 9.06 -10.28 -9.09
CA ARG A 538 9.52 -9.80 -10.38
C ARG A 538 11.05 -9.69 -10.44
N LEU A 539 11.65 -10.31 -11.44
CA LEU A 539 13.04 -10.08 -11.84
C LEU A 539 13.07 -8.88 -12.77
N HIS A 540 13.58 -7.75 -12.28
CA HIS A 540 13.64 -6.48 -13.03
C HIS A 540 14.81 -5.63 -12.54
N GLY A 541 15.39 -4.82 -13.44
CA GLY A 541 16.48 -3.91 -13.09
C GLY A 541 16.86 -2.99 -14.24
N SER A 542 17.80 -2.07 -14.00
CA SER A 542 18.49 -1.29 -15.01
C SER A 542 19.79 -1.98 -15.45
N GLN A 543 20.49 -1.48 -16.45
CA GLN A 543 21.84 -1.84 -16.87
C GLN A 543 22.11 -3.31 -17.25
N SER A 544 21.38 -4.28 -16.73
CA SER A 544 21.52 -5.70 -17.09
C SER A 544 20.22 -6.47 -16.92
N TYR A 545 20.11 -7.58 -17.66
CA TYR A 545 19.04 -8.54 -17.46
C TYR A 545 19.20 -9.27 -16.11
N ARG A 546 18.07 -9.65 -15.51
CA ARG A 546 18.04 -10.33 -14.21
C ARG A 546 17.88 -11.86 -14.33
N VAL A 547 18.27 -12.44 -15.46
CA VAL A 547 18.30 -13.90 -15.63
C VAL A 547 19.45 -14.51 -14.79
N PRO A 548 19.19 -15.61 -14.05
CA PRO A 548 20.12 -16.05 -13.00
C PRO A 548 21.48 -16.52 -13.51
N TRP A 549 21.57 -17.06 -14.73
CA TRP A 549 22.84 -17.54 -15.31
C TRP A 549 23.82 -16.44 -15.68
N LEU A 550 23.43 -15.16 -15.61
CA LEU A 550 24.34 -14.02 -15.72
C LEU A 550 25.07 -13.70 -14.41
N PHE A 551 24.64 -14.32 -13.32
CA PHE A 551 25.25 -14.14 -11.99
C PHE A 551 26.17 -15.33 -11.68
N ASP A 552 25.65 -16.52 -11.48
CA ASP A 552 26.38 -17.79 -11.37
C ASP A 552 25.40 -19.00 -11.45
N GLU A 553 25.93 -20.22 -11.48
CA GLU A 553 25.12 -21.45 -11.52
C GLU A 553 24.34 -21.68 -10.22
N GLU A 554 24.88 -21.28 -9.05
CA GLU A 554 24.15 -21.36 -7.78
C GLU A 554 22.92 -20.45 -7.78
N ALA A 555 22.98 -19.29 -8.42
CA ALA A 555 21.82 -18.40 -8.59
C ALA A 555 20.67 -19.07 -9.34
N CYS A 556 20.98 -19.93 -10.34
CA CYS A 556 19.96 -20.72 -11.03
C CYS A 556 19.28 -21.72 -10.08
N VAL A 557 20.06 -22.39 -9.23
CA VAL A 557 19.55 -23.35 -8.23
C VAL A 557 18.68 -22.64 -7.18
N VAL A 558 19.15 -21.51 -6.67
CA VAL A 558 18.39 -20.72 -5.67
C VAL A 558 17.08 -20.24 -6.24
N LEU A 559 17.10 -19.62 -7.41
CA LEU A 559 15.87 -19.11 -8.04
C LEU A 559 14.89 -20.26 -8.31
N SER A 560 15.35 -21.38 -8.87
CA SER A 560 14.51 -22.57 -9.13
C SER A 560 13.87 -23.08 -7.84
N LYS A 561 14.65 -23.27 -6.76
CA LYS A 561 14.17 -23.79 -5.47
C LYS A 561 13.05 -22.93 -4.90
N PHE A 562 13.26 -21.62 -4.81
CA PHE A 562 12.28 -20.74 -4.15
C PHE A 562 11.08 -20.45 -5.05
N THR A 563 11.22 -20.44 -6.38
CA THR A 563 10.08 -20.33 -7.29
C THR A 563 9.18 -21.58 -7.18
N ARG A 564 9.76 -22.77 -7.13
CA ARG A 564 9.01 -24.03 -6.94
C ARG A 564 8.34 -24.08 -5.56
N LEU A 565 9.04 -23.64 -4.51
CA LEU A 565 8.45 -23.52 -3.17
C LEU A 565 7.24 -22.57 -3.18
N LYS A 566 7.34 -21.44 -3.87
CA LYS A 566 6.23 -20.50 -4.02
C LYS A 566 5.03 -21.14 -4.73
N CYS A 567 5.26 -21.87 -5.83
CA CYS A 567 4.20 -22.59 -6.53
C CYS A 567 3.50 -23.60 -5.62
N ARG A 568 4.24 -24.33 -4.78
CA ARG A 568 3.65 -25.22 -3.78
C ARG A 568 2.90 -24.50 -2.65
N LEU A 569 3.32 -23.29 -2.29
CA LEU A 569 2.64 -22.47 -1.28
C LEU A 569 1.38 -21.76 -1.83
N MET A 570 1.09 -21.86 -3.13
CA MET A 570 -0.03 -21.12 -3.74
C MET A 570 -1.39 -21.36 -3.09
N PRO A 571 -1.80 -22.56 -2.66
CA PRO A 571 -3.07 -22.73 -1.96
C PRO A 571 -3.16 -21.89 -0.67
N TYR A 572 -2.06 -21.78 0.08
CA TYR A 572 -1.94 -20.94 1.24
C TYR A 572 -1.93 -19.45 0.88
N LEU A 573 -1.06 -19.04 -0.03
CA LEU A 573 -0.92 -17.63 -0.44
C LEU A 573 -2.20 -17.08 -1.06
N TYR A 574 -2.89 -17.89 -1.86
CA TYR A 574 -4.12 -17.47 -2.52
C TYR A 574 -5.30 -17.35 -1.54
N GLN A 575 -5.31 -18.20 -0.49
CA GLN A 575 -6.26 -18.03 0.61
C GLN A 575 -5.99 -16.71 1.36
N LYS A 576 -4.71 -16.32 1.56
CA LYS A 576 -4.38 -15.01 2.15
C LYS A 576 -4.69 -13.84 1.22
N ALA A 577 -4.62 -14.05 -0.09
CA ALA A 577 -5.09 -13.08 -1.07
C ALA A 577 -6.61 -12.86 -1.00
N ALA A 578 -7.39 -13.93 -0.89
CA ALA A 578 -8.84 -13.84 -0.67
C ALA A 578 -9.16 -13.10 0.65
N GLU A 579 -8.47 -13.43 1.74
CA GLU A 579 -8.59 -12.73 3.04
C GLU A 579 -8.33 -11.22 2.89
N ALA A 580 -7.30 -10.83 2.12
CA ALA A 580 -6.98 -9.41 1.89
C ALA A 580 -8.13 -8.67 1.17
N THR A 581 -8.83 -9.31 0.25
CA THR A 581 -9.98 -8.71 -0.43
C THR A 581 -11.21 -8.59 0.45
N GLU A 582 -11.38 -9.50 1.42
CA GLU A 582 -12.51 -9.51 2.34
C GLU A 582 -12.31 -8.56 3.53
N THR A 583 -11.09 -8.51 4.06
CA THR A 583 -10.80 -7.84 5.32
C THR A 583 -9.88 -6.63 5.21
N GLY A 584 -9.14 -6.50 4.10
CA GLY A 584 -8.07 -5.50 3.96
C GLY A 584 -6.76 -5.90 4.66
N THR A 585 -6.69 -7.09 5.27
CA THR A 585 -5.47 -7.59 5.91
C THR A 585 -4.46 -7.99 4.84
N PRO A 586 -3.24 -7.43 4.81
CA PRO A 586 -2.28 -7.71 3.73
C PRO A 586 -1.74 -9.15 3.77
N VAL A 587 -1.24 -9.62 2.63
CA VAL A 587 -0.57 -10.93 2.53
C VAL A 587 0.76 -10.90 3.28
N MET A 588 1.54 -9.84 3.15
CA MET A 588 2.75 -9.58 3.95
C MET A 588 2.39 -8.67 5.13
N ARG A 589 2.65 -9.13 6.35
CA ARG A 589 2.18 -8.48 7.59
C ARG A 589 3.34 -8.06 8.47
N PRO A 590 3.40 -6.79 8.92
CA PRO A 590 4.31 -6.40 10.00
C PRO A 590 4.09 -7.25 11.25
N MET A 591 5.14 -7.47 12.02
CA MET A 591 5.08 -8.31 13.22
C MET A 591 4.06 -7.81 14.25
N TYR A 592 3.97 -6.50 14.49
CA TYR A 592 3.00 -5.91 15.44
C TYR A 592 1.53 -6.21 15.06
N MET A 593 1.25 -6.45 13.78
CA MET A 593 -0.11 -6.74 13.31
C MET A 593 -0.57 -8.16 13.69
N GLU A 594 0.36 -9.12 13.75
CA GLU A 594 0.09 -10.51 14.11
C GLU A 594 0.31 -10.79 15.61
N PHE A 595 1.14 -10.00 16.27
CA PHE A 595 1.50 -10.15 17.67
C PHE A 595 1.35 -8.80 18.41
N PRO A 596 0.13 -8.22 18.47
CA PRO A 596 -0.08 -6.90 19.08
C PRO A 596 0.17 -6.86 20.59
N GLU A 597 0.17 -8.03 21.26
CA GLU A 597 0.42 -8.15 22.70
C GLU A 597 1.92 -8.33 23.04
N ASP A 598 2.78 -8.47 22.03
CA ASP A 598 4.23 -8.65 22.23
C ASP A 598 4.99 -7.35 21.86
N PRO A 599 5.42 -6.55 22.86
CA PRO A 599 6.10 -5.28 22.62
C PRO A 599 7.41 -5.42 21.83
N ALA A 600 8.04 -6.59 21.79
CA ALA A 600 9.22 -6.83 20.96
C ALA A 600 8.88 -6.74 19.46
N CYS A 601 7.63 -6.96 19.10
CA CYS A 601 7.15 -6.91 17.71
C CYS A 601 6.89 -5.48 17.19
N ASP A 602 6.80 -4.48 18.08
CA ASP A 602 6.46 -3.10 17.70
C ASP A 602 7.48 -2.45 16.75
N THR A 603 8.74 -2.81 16.84
CA THR A 603 9.83 -2.15 16.10
C THR A 603 10.51 -3.02 15.04
N LEU A 604 10.03 -4.24 14.82
CA LEU A 604 10.66 -5.19 13.90
C LEU A 604 10.39 -4.82 12.43
N ASP A 605 11.44 -4.48 11.71
CA ASP A 605 11.40 -4.00 10.32
C ASP A 605 12.23 -4.85 9.33
N ARG A 606 12.86 -5.95 9.80
CA ARG A 606 13.70 -6.87 9.00
C ARG A 606 13.18 -8.29 8.95
N GLN A 607 11.96 -8.48 9.40
CA GLN A 607 11.20 -9.73 9.36
C GLN A 607 9.70 -9.42 9.25
N TYR A 608 8.92 -10.39 8.81
CA TYR A 608 7.48 -10.24 8.64
C TYR A 608 6.78 -11.58 8.72
N MET A 609 5.45 -11.52 8.86
CA MET A 609 4.60 -12.69 8.66
C MET A 609 4.08 -12.71 7.23
N LEU A 610 4.23 -13.84 6.55
CA LEU A 610 3.57 -14.15 5.28
C LEU A 610 2.27 -14.90 5.61
N GLY A 611 1.14 -14.19 5.59
CA GLY A 611 -0.08 -14.63 6.26
C GLY A 611 0.08 -14.71 7.78
N GLU A 612 -0.75 -15.53 8.45
CA GLU A 612 -0.69 -15.72 9.90
C GLU A 612 0.26 -16.85 10.34
N ALA A 613 0.65 -17.73 9.41
CA ALA A 613 1.36 -18.94 9.76
C ALA A 613 2.88 -18.88 9.56
N LEU A 614 3.37 -18.13 8.56
CA LEU A 614 4.78 -18.18 8.12
C LEU A 614 5.54 -16.92 8.53
N LEU A 615 6.54 -17.05 9.41
CA LEU A 615 7.51 -15.99 9.68
C LEU A 615 8.67 -16.09 8.69
N VAL A 616 9.01 -14.98 8.06
CA VAL A 616 10.11 -14.84 7.12
C VAL A 616 11.08 -13.77 7.64
N ALA A 617 12.36 -14.11 7.80
CA ALA A 617 13.41 -13.16 8.11
C ALA A 617 14.50 -13.21 7.02
N PRO A 618 14.45 -12.30 6.04
CA PRO A 618 15.45 -12.26 4.97
C PRO A 618 16.86 -12.06 5.51
N VAL A 619 17.86 -12.64 4.82
CA VAL A 619 19.26 -12.52 5.17
C VAL A 619 19.87 -11.37 4.38
N PHE A 620 20.31 -10.31 5.08
CA PHE A 620 20.90 -9.09 4.49
C PHE A 620 22.43 -9.06 4.54
N ARG A 621 23.06 -10.25 4.42
CA ARG A 621 24.51 -10.42 4.53
C ARG A 621 25.01 -11.54 3.63
N GLU A 622 26.20 -11.36 3.07
CA GLU A 622 26.88 -12.38 2.26
C GLU A 622 27.22 -13.62 3.10
N ASP A 623 27.74 -13.43 4.32
CA ASP A 623 28.15 -14.50 5.24
C ASP A 623 26.98 -15.33 5.79
N GLY A 624 25.73 -14.98 5.44
CA GLY A 624 24.55 -15.71 5.83
C GLY A 624 24.04 -15.46 7.25
N ARG A 625 24.78 -14.66 8.06
CA ARG A 625 24.41 -14.40 9.45
C ARG A 625 23.15 -13.50 9.52
N VAL A 626 22.21 -13.88 10.36
CA VAL A 626 20.94 -13.17 10.56
C VAL A 626 20.55 -13.18 12.03
N ASP A 627 20.07 -12.03 12.50
CA ASP A 627 19.46 -11.86 13.83
C ASP A 627 17.96 -11.58 13.61
N TYR A 628 17.11 -12.34 14.29
CA TYR A 628 15.64 -12.21 14.19
C TYR A 628 14.97 -12.62 15.49
N TYR A 629 13.72 -12.21 15.68
CA TYR A 629 12.93 -12.52 16.89
C TYR A 629 11.85 -13.55 16.56
N LEU A 630 11.75 -14.60 17.35
CA LEU A 630 10.61 -15.52 17.35
C LEU A 630 9.69 -15.15 18.51
N PRO A 631 8.44 -14.71 18.25
CA PRO A 631 7.43 -14.54 19.31
C PRO A 631 7.18 -15.81 20.13
N ALA A 632 6.56 -15.67 21.30
CA ALA A 632 6.27 -16.81 22.18
C ALA A 632 5.50 -17.92 21.46
N GLY A 633 5.73 -19.19 21.83
CA GLY A 633 5.15 -20.38 21.23
C GLY A 633 6.20 -21.32 20.63
N LYS A 634 5.76 -22.40 20.02
CA LYS A 634 6.63 -23.32 19.26
C LYS A 634 6.64 -22.96 17.78
N TRP A 635 7.81 -22.99 17.18
CA TRP A 635 8.04 -22.70 15.78
C TRP A 635 8.73 -23.89 15.10
N THR A 636 8.21 -24.31 13.96
CA THR A 636 8.80 -25.37 13.14
C THR A 636 9.41 -24.77 11.89
N HIS A 637 10.69 -25.02 11.63
CA HIS A 637 11.33 -24.51 10.41
C HIS A 637 10.80 -25.24 9.17
N LEU A 638 10.28 -24.51 8.19
CA LEU A 638 9.57 -25.10 7.04
C LEU A 638 10.45 -26.00 6.18
N LEU A 639 11.76 -25.66 6.05
CA LEU A 639 12.67 -26.32 5.12
C LEU A 639 13.38 -27.54 5.69
N ASP A 640 13.62 -27.60 7.00
CA ASP A 640 14.37 -28.71 7.65
C ASP A 640 13.61 -29.42 8.76
N GLY A 641 12.42 -28.95 9.15
CA GLY A 641 11.56 -29.58 10.16
C GLY A 641 11.96 -29.33 11.61
N ARG A 642 13.04 -28.63 11.88
CA ARG A 642 13.56 -28.32 13.20
C ARG A 642 12.52 -27.53 14.01
N VAL A 643 12.32 -27.91 15.31
CA VAL A 643 11.38 -27.22 16.21
C VAL A 643 12.15 -26.45 17.27
N VAL A 644 11.71 -25.22 17.56
CA VAL A 644 12.30 -24.38 18.60
C VAL A 644 11.21 -23.65 19.41
N ALA A 645 11.52 -23.34 20.67
CA ALA A 645 10.70 -22.45 21.48
C ALA A 645 11.02 -21.00 21.16
N GLY A 646 9.98 -20.19 20.91
CA GLY A 646 10.08 -18.75 20.72
C GLY A 646 10.17 -17.94 22.03
N GLY A 647 9.75 -16.68 22.00
CA GLY A 647 9.91 -15.69 23.08
C GLY A 647 11.34 -15.18 23.19
N ARG A 648 12.14 -15.22 22.10
CA ARG A 648 13.57 -14.88 22.14
C ARG A 648 14.14 -14.45 20.80
N TRP A 649 15.24 -13.72 20.87
CA TRP A 649 16.09 -13.45 19.72
C TRP A 649 16.90 -14.68 19.33
N MET A 650 16.97 -14.92 18.02
CA MET A 650 17.77 -15.95 17.38
C MET A 650 18.94 -15.31 16.64
N ARG A 651 20.10 -15.97 16.67
CA ARG A 651 21.26 -15.61 15.84
C ARG A 651 21.77 -16.86 15.17
N GLU A 652 21.66 -16.91 13.85
CA GLU A 652 21.99 -18.09 13.06
C GLU A 652 22.70 -17.73 11.77
N THR A 653 23.22 -18.75 11.08
CA THR A 653 23.86 -18.58 9.76
C THR A 653 23.21 -19.55 8.78
N TYR A 654 22.81 -19.04 7.62
CA TYR A 654 22.16 -19.79 6.55
C TYR A 654 22.96 -19.68 5.26
N ASP A 655 23.00 -20.77 4.49
CA ASP A 655 23.50 -20.76 3.11
C ASP A 655 22.50 -20.09 2.15
N PHE A 656 22.78 -20.07 0.84
CA PHE A 656 21.86 -19.48 -0.14
C PHE A 656 20.65 -20.37 -0.47
N LEU A 657 20.61 -21.59 0.02
CA LEU A 657 19.46 -22.50 -0.17
C LEU A 657 18.51 -22.50 1.02
N SER A 658 18.79 -21.72 2.05
CA SER A 658 17.97 -21.65 3.25
C SER A 658 17.93 -20.23 3.82
N LEU A 659 16.92 -19.96 4.67
CA LEU A 659 16.75 -18.73 5.45
C LEU A 659 15.84 -19.02 6.64
N PRO A 660 15.75 -18.15 7.66
CA PRO A 660 14.71 -18.27 8.67
C PRO A 660 13.32 -18.21 8.05
N LEU A 661 12.69 -19.38 7.94
CA LEU A 661 11.32 -19.59 7.42
C LEU A 661 10.59 -20.53 8.39
N TRP A 662 9.85 -19.93 9.30
CA TRP A 662 9.27 -20.62 10.44
C TRP A 662 7.75 -20.69 10.36
N VAL A 663 7.21 -21.85 10.72
CA VAL A 663 5.76 -22.06 10.82
C VAL A 663 5.35 -21.98 12.29
N ARG A 664 4.35 -21.14 12.57
CA ARG A 664 3.77 -20.96 13.89
C ARG A 664 3.05 -22.22 14.35
N GLU A 665 3.13 -22.56 15.65
CA GLU A 665 2.33 -23.64 16.24
C GLU A 665 0.81 -23.38 16.10
N ASN A 666 0.05 -24.43 16.19
CA ASN A 666 -1.41 -24.42 16.10
C ASN A 666 -1.91 -23.80 14.77
N THR A 667 -1.20 -24.11 13.66
CA THR A 667 -1.58 -23.71 12.31
C THR A 667 -1.59 -24.89 11.35
N ALA A 668 -2.28 -24.74 10.24
CA ALA A 668 -2.28 -25.69 9.14
C ALA A 668 -1.97 -24.97 7.82
N VAL A 669 -0.94 -25.44 7.11
CA VAL A 669 -0.47 -24.84 5.85
C VAL A 669 -0.76 -25.78 4.70
N PRO A 670 -1.69 -25.44 3.81
CA PRO A 670 -1.93 -26.22 2.60
C PRO A 670 -0.80 -26.03 1.58
N MET A 671 -0.21 -27.15 1.16
CA MET A 671 0.84 -27.23 0.15
C MET A 671 0.27 -27.87 -1.11
N GLY A 672 0.38 -27.16 -2.23
CA GLY A 672 -0.15 -27.63 -3.50
C GLY A 672 0.64 -28.80 -4.12
N SER A 673 0.01 -29.48 -5.06
CA SER A 673 0.58 -30.63 -5.76
C SER A 673 1.54 -30.26 -6.90
N ARG A 674 1.52 -28.98 -7.36
CA ARG A 674 2.37 -28.52 -8.46
C ARG A 674 3.45 -27.56 -7.97
N GLU A 675 4.60 -27.64 -8.62
CA GLU A 675 5.76 -26.78 -8.34
C GLU A 675 6.29 -26.04 -9.58
N ASP A 676 5.61 -26.20 -10.71
CA ASP A 676 6.00 -25.70 -12.03
C ASP A 676 5.13 -24.54 -12.54
N THR A 677 4.06 -24.20 -11.83
CA THR A 677 3.17 -23.07 -12.14
C THR A 677 2.48 -22.55 -10.88
N ALA A 678 2.09 -21.28 -10.89
CA ALA A 678 1.32 -20.66 -9.81
C ALA A 678 -0.20 -20.86 -9.94
N GLU A 679 -0.70 -21.23 -11.13
CA GLU A 679 -2.12 -21.40 -11.41
C GLU A 679 -2.42 -22.87 -11.73
N TYR A 680 -3.21 -23.51 -10.88
CA TYR A 680 -3.68 -24.89 -11.01
C TYR A 680 -4.82 -25.16 -10.04
N ASP A 681 -5.49 -26.31 -10.13
CA ASP A 681 -6.55 -26.70 -9.19
C ASP A 681 -5.96 -26.95 -7.80
N PHE A 682 -6.05 -25.96 -6.93
CA PHE A 682 -5.41 -25.98 -5.59
C PHE A 682 -5.94 -27.08 -4.67
N GLU A 683 -7.21 -27.46 -4.82
CA GLU A 683 -7.88 -28.47 -4.01
C GLU A 683 -7.53 -29.92 -4.43
N LYS A 684 -6.83 -30.11 -5.56
CA LYS A 684 -6.44 -31.45 -6.02
C LYS A 684 -5.09 -31.88 -5.47
N ASN A 685 -5.09 -33.05 -4.81
CA ASN A 685 -3.89 -33.63 -4.22
C ASN A 685 -3.14 -32.66 -3.27
N VAL A 686 -3.89 -31.81 -2.56
CA VAL A 686 -3.30 -30.85 -1.61
C VAL A 686 -2.82 -31.59 -0.36
N GLU A 687 -1.62 -31.25 0.08
CA GLU A 687 -1.00 -31.72 1.31
C GLU A 687 -1.19 -30.69 2.41
N VAL A 688 -2.01 -30.96 3.41
CA VAL A 688 -2.25 -30.02 4.53
C VAL A 688 -1.33 -30.41 5.68
N ARG A 689 -0.31 -29.59 5.89
CA ARG A 689 0.68 -29.76 6.98
C ARG A 689 0.20 -29.06 8.23
N CYS A 690 -0.08 -29.85 9.27
CA CYS A 690 -0.60 -29.39 10.56
C CYS A 690 0.53 -29.31 11.57
N TYR A 691 0.86 -28.07 12.01
CA TYR A 691 2.01 -27.80 12.84
C TYR A 691 1.62 -27.64 14.30
N GLN A 692 2.06 -28.59 15.16
CA GLN A 692 1.89 -28.54 16.61
C GLN A 692 0.44 -28.20 17.02
N VAL A 693 -0.57 -28.80 16.33
CA VAL A 693 -1.99 -28.52 16.57
C VAL A 693 -2.42 -29.02 17.94
N LYS A 694 -2.86 -28.11 18.82
CA LYS A 694 -3.34 -28.36 20.19
C LYS A 694 -4.80 -27.98 20.37
N THR A 695 -5.21 -26.86 19.77
CA THR A 695 -6.58 -26.33 19.78
C THR A 695 -7.21 -26.50 18.39
N PRO A 696 -8.54 -26.44 18.26
CA PRO A 696 -9.18 -26.52 16.95
C PRO A 696 -8.63 -25.51 15.95
N VAL A 697 -8.33 -25.97 14.75
CA VAL A 697 -7.86 -25.16 13.61
C VAL A 697 -8.76 -25.40 12.42
N GLN A 698 -9.20 -24.34 11.78
CA GLN A 698 -9.87 -24.41 10.49
C GLN A 698 -8.92 -23.92 9.41
N VAL A 699 -8.83 -24.66 8.30
CA VAL A 699 -8.10 -24.27 7.12
C VAL A 699 -8.98 -24.36 5.89
N THR A 700 -8.94 -23.35 5.04
CA THR A 700 -9.66 -23.30 3.76
C THR A 700 -8.67 -23.29 2.61
N VAL A 701 -8.86 -24.20 1.65
CA VAL A 701 -8.15 -24.19 0.37
C VAL A 701 -9.10 -23.58 -0.66
N PRO A 702 -8.71 -22.47 -1.30
CA PRO A 702 -9.55 -21.84 -2.33
C PRO A 702 -9.46 -22.55 -3.68
N ASP A 703 -10.42 -22.28 -4.56
CA ASP A 703 -10.25 -22.48 -5.99
C ASP A 703 -9.42 -21.34 -6.62
N VAL A 704 -9.19 -21.39 -7.92
CA VAL A 704 -8.43 -20.36 -8.67
C VAL A 704 -9.17 -19.00 -8.78
N HIS A 705 -10.39 -18.93 -8.29
CA HIS A 705 -11.19 -17.70 -8.18
C HIS A 705 -11.30 -17.20 -6.74
N GLY A 706 -10.55 -17.80 -5.80
CA GLY A 706 -10.53 -17.41 -4.38
C GLY A 706 -11.71 -17.92 -3.55
N ARG A 707 -12.61 -18.73 -4.13
CA ARG A 707 -13.77 -19.27 -3.42
C ARG A 707 -13.39 -20.53 -2.63
N PRO A 708 -13.97 -20.75 -1.43
CA PRO A 708 -13.73 -21.97 -0.67
C PRO A 708 -14.05 -23.24 -1.47
N ALA A 709 -13.04 -24.06 -1.78
CA ALA A 709 -13.19 -25.34 -2.49
C ALA A 709 -13.06 -26.55 -1.54
N LEU A 710 -12.19 -26.46 -0.52
CA LEU A 710 -12.03 -27.44 0.52
C LEU A 710 -11.90 -26.71 1.87
N THR A 711 -12.68 -27.09 2.87
CA THR A 711 -12.54 -26.59 4.26
C THR A 711 -12.33 -27.79 5.19
N LEU A 712 -11.31 -27.72 6.01
CA LEU A 712 -10.96 -28.74 7.00
C LEU A 712 -11.08 -28.16 8.40
N ASP A 713 -11.90 -28.79 9.24
CA ASP A 713 -11.98 -28.51 10.68
C ASP A 713 -11.14 -29.57 11.40
N LEU A 714 -9.98 -29.14 11.90
CA LEU A 714 -8.97 -29.99 12.54
C LEU A 714 -9.04 -29.84 14.05
N ARG A 715 -9.07 -30.95 14.77
CA ARG A 715 -9.01 -30.95 16.24
C ARG A 715 -8.22 -32.13 16.74
N ARG A 716 -7.69 -32.02 17.95
CA ARG A 716 -6.97 -33.10 18.63
C ARG A 716 -7.91 -33.87 19.55
N GLU A 717 -7.94 -35.20 19.42
CA GLU A 717 -8.61 -36.14 20.33
C GLU A 717 -7.56 -37.10 20.88
N GLY A 718 -7.07 -36.83 22.11
CA GLY A 718 -5.89 -37.49 22.64
C GLY A 718 -4.67 -37.28 21.77
N GLU A 719 -3.99 -38.36 21.36
CA GLU A 719 -2.82 -38.29 20.48
C GLU A 719 -3.18 -38.17 18.96
N LYS A 720 -4.44 -38.36 18.64
CA LYS A 720 -4.87 -38.38 17.23
C LYS A 720 -5.37 -37.02 16.76
N LEU A 721 -4.90 -36.59 15.57
CA LEU A 721 -5.49 -35.47 14.85
C LEU A 721 -6.71 -35.96 14.06
N VAL A 722 -7.89 -35.40 14.35
CA VAL A 722 -9.16 -35.70 13.70
C VAL A 722 -9.54 -34.56 12.78
N CYS A 723 -10.06 -34.87 11.61
CA CYS A 723 -10.47 -33.91 10.59
C CYS A 723 -11.92 -34.14 10.17
N ALA A 724 -12.70 -33.07 10.11
CA ALA A 724 -13.97 -33.01 9.40
C ALA A 724 -13.80 -32.16 8.15
N ALA A 725 -14.07 -32.74 6.97
CA ALA A 725 -13.89 -32.04 5.68
C ALA A 725 -15.20 -31.66 5.05
N ARG A 726 -15.24 -30.50 4.40
CA ARG A 726 -16.34 -30.02 3.55
C ARG A 726 -15.75 -29.61 2.19
N GLY A 727 -16.34 -30.07 1.11
CA GLY A 727 -15.77 -29.90 -0.26
C GLY A 727 -14.70 -30.92 -0.55
N GLY A 728 -13.88 -30.71 -1.55
CA GLY A 728 -12.72 -31.48 -2.06
C GLY A 728 -12.52 -32.91 -1.57
N LYS A 729 -12.08 -33.81 -2.43
CA LYS A 729 -11.93 -35.23 -2.08
C LYS A 729 -10.49 -35.74 -2.09
N GLU A 730 -9.57 -34.95 -2.63
CA GLU A 730 -8.19 -35.38 -2.89
C GLU A 730 -7.20 -34.55 -2.02
N TYR A 731 -7.13 -34.88 -0.73
CA TYR A 731 -6.19 -34.22 0.19
C TYR A 731 -5.50 -35.24 1.10
N THR A 732 -4.33 -34.86 1.59
CA THR A 732 -3.55 -35.60 2.59
C THR A 732 -3.30 -34.70 3.81
N ILE A 733 -3.46 -35.23 5.02
CA ILE A 733 -3.14 -34.51 6.25
C ILE A 733 -1.82 -35.06 6.81
N ILE A 734 -0.88 -34.17 7.07
CA ILE A 734 0.39 -34.50 7.71
C ILE A 734 0.44 -33.82 9.07
N ASP A 735 0.45 -34.62 10.14
CA ASP A 735 0.55 -34.14 11.53
C ASP A 735 2.02 -34.00 11.92
N ILE A 736 2.50 -32.77 12.00
CA ILE A 736 3.89 -32.43 12.35
C ILE A 736 3.96 -32.06 13.82
N ARG A 737 4.66 -32.89 14.58
CA ARG A 737 4.88 -32.74 16.01
C ARG A 737 6.35 -32.86 16.37
N GLU A 738 6.73 -32.25 17.48
CA GLU A 738 7.98 -32.56 18.16
C GLU A 738 7.85 -33.97 18.75
N GLU A 739 8.79 -34.88 18.47
CA GLU A 739 8.84 -36.23 19.00
C GLU A 739 9.12 -36.22 20.52
#